data_62f66313f5b3977c802fc1a80a5518c6
#
_entry.id   62f66313f5b3977c802fc1a80a5518c6
#
_cell.length_a   1.000
_cell.length_b   1.000
_cell.length_c   1.000
_cell.angle_alpha   90.00
_cell.angle_beta   90.00
_cell.angle_gamma   90.00
#
_symmetry.space_group_name_H-M   'P 1'
#
loop_
_entity.id
_entity.type
_entity.pdbx_description
1 polymer ?
#
loop_
_entity_poly.entity_id
_entity_poly.type
_entity_poly.pdbx_seq_one_letter_code
_entity_poly.pdbx_strand_id
1 'polypeptide(L)'
;MECKFLIRKRDCRSNFSSAQSIAVCCCVLIIFLLPVTEAWKQSKPRLTFSYQDLLMNSSCNPFQGSTESSSFQSMLVDEERGKLFVGAKDLIYILSLENLNKEPKKIYWPAAKERVELCKQTGKKETECANFIRLLHHFNKTHVYACGTGAFHPICAYIDLGPPTEEFSLKLDLRSLEPGTLKCPYDPIQPFASALVDEYLYAGTSSDFLGRDIALFRSPIHHRENQYIRTEHNNPLWLSDPKFIGMYPISDTSNEDDDKIYIFLRETALDTTSTEKAIYSRVARVCKKDVGGQRSLINKWTTFLKARLICSVPGPEGYQTYFDELQDVFLFNTNDDKLPVIYGVFTSSSSVFSGSAVCAYSMADIRSVFNGPFTHKESPDRHWVEYQGKIPYPRPGTCPSKAFDSTIQTTKDFSDDVVSFIKNHPVMYKAVYPINKRPVFIQVNVGYKITQIVVDRVTAKDGQYAVLFLGTDVGTVIKALSVTKDSLNAEEVLLEELQVFEESTPVLTLEISAKQKQIYAGSKDGVVQLALQRCGAYGTACSECCLARDPYCAWDGNSCCRYVPAPKRQIRRQDVKHGDPIIQCWDQEDYANNVLTEKKLVFGVQYNSTFLECSPRSQQTSVIWSVQRSLNGQQEEIKYDSRIIKTRLGLLIRHLQEDDAGIYYCRAVENTFTQIITKFHLKIILSDFKATSMKAGFNEGKGRDSRNRTRLRYKDFLQLLNKPGITVNEYCQQIWRNGKRGQNSKTSAKWKNAPEFKRY
;
A
#
# COMPACT_ATOMS: atom_id res chain seq x y z
N MET A 1 -7.53 1.92 -44.84
CA MET A 1 -8.84 1.53 -45.38
C MET A 1 -9.77 2.70 -45.16
N GLU A 2 -10.01 3.47 -46.22
CA GLU A 2 -10.90 4.63 -46.23
C GLU A 2 -12.37 4.18 -46.31
N CYS A 3 -13.18 4.53 -45.34
CA CYS A 3 -14.64 4.41 -45.43
C CYS A 3 -15.22 5.74 -45.92
N LYS A 4 -15.52 5.82 -47.21
CA LYS A 4 -16.34 6.88 -47.78
C LYS A 4 -17.82 6.64 -47.44
N PHE A 5 -18.40 7.48 -46.59
CA PHE A 5 -19.85 7.55 -46.43
C PHE A 5 -20.47 8.44 -47.49
N LEU A 6 -21.22 7.83 -48.37
CA LEU A 6 -22.11 8.49 -49.35
C LEU A 6 -23.37 8.98 -48.62
N ILE A 7 -23.50 10.29 -48.47
CA ILE A 7 -24.77 10.93 -48.06
C ILE A 7 -25.63 11.14 -49.30
N ARG A 8 -26.69 10.36 -49.41
CA ARG A 8 -27.78 10.56 -50.38
C ARG A 8 -28.65 11.71 -49.88
N LYS A 9 -28.69 12.83 -50.63
CA LYS A 9 -29.68 13.90 -50.47
C LYS A 9 -31.07 13.34 -50.71
N ARG A 10 -31.96 13.43 -49.72
CA ARG A 10 -33.40 13.39 -49.86
C ARG A 10 -33.96 14.73 -49.39
N ASP A 11 -34.67 15.40 -50.30
CA ASP A 11 -35.39 16.62 -50.02
C ASP A 11 -36.45 16.40 -48.97
N CYS A 12 -36.37 17.14 -47.86
CA CYS A 12 -37.50 17.36 -46.94
C CYS A 12 -37.74 18.88 -46.84
N ARG A 13 -38.68 19.37 -47.65
CA ARG A 13 -39.32 20.66 -47.38
C ARG A 13 -40.40 20.45 -46.32
N SER A 14 -40.20 20.98 -45.15
CA SER A 14 -41.28 21.38 -44.24
C SER A 14 -40.74 22.44 -43.27
N ASN A 15 -41.49 23.51 -43.14
CA ASN A 15 -41.28 24.74 -42.43
C ASN A 15 -40.97 24.51 -40.93
N PHE A 16 -39.72 24.73 -40.51
CA PHE A 16 -39.38 25.02 -39.11
C PHE A 16 -38.57 26.32 -39.08
N SER A 17 -38.89 27.21 -38.14
CA SER A 17 -38.19 28.47 -37.98
C SER A 17 -36.70 28.22 -37.65
N SER A 18 -35.81 29.01 -38.24
CA SER A 18 -34.34 28.88 -38.14
C SER A 18 -33.78 28.84 -36.70
N ALA A 19 -34.51 29.41 -35.75
CA ALA A 19 -34.12 29.42 -34.32
C ALA A 19 -34.29 28.06 -33.64
N GLN A 20 -35.28 27.25 -34.00
CA GLN A 20 -35.49 25.93 -33.41
C GLN A 20 -34.51 24.87 -33.96
N SER A 21 -34.12 24.98 -35.23
CA SER A 21 -33.13 24.09 -35.84
C SER A 21 -31.73 24.33 -35.25
N ILE A 22 -31.38 25.57 -34.95
CA ILE A 22 -30.10 25.90 -34.29
C ILE A 22 -30.08 25.39 -32.83
N ALA A 23 -31.20 25.54 -32.10
CA ALA A 23 -31.31 25.04 -30.73
C ALA A 23 -31.20 23.51 -30.64
N VAL A 24 -31.81 22.76 -31.52
CA VAL A 24 -31.72 21.29 -31.59
C VAL A 24 -30.30 20.84 -31.98
N CYS A 25 -29.67 21.50 -32.97
CA CYS A 25 -28.27 21.20 -33.30
C CYS A 25 -27.30 21.54 -32.17
N CYS A 26 -27.49 22.64 -31.46
CA CYS A 26 -26.68 22.97 -30.29
C CYS A 26 -26.91 21.97 -29.14
N CYS A 27 -28.12 21.52 -28.86
CA CYS A 27 -28.39 20.50 -27.86
C CYS A 27 -27.81 19.14 -28.23
N VAL A 28 -27.84 18.74 -29.50
CA VAL A 28 -27.20 17.48 -29.95
C VAL A 28 -25.68 17.60 -29.91
N LEU A 29 -25.08 18.73 -30.27
CA LEU A 29 -23.66 18.98 -30.15
C LEU A 29 -23.19 19.03 -28.67
N ILE A 30 -24.01 19.58 -27.77
CA ILE A 30 -23.68 19.59 -26.32
C ILE A 30 -23.78 18.18 -25.75
N ILE A 31 -24.69 17.33 -26.21
CA ILE A 31 -24.76 15.93 -25.76
C ILE A 31 -23.56 15.11 -26.29
N PHE A 32 -23.03 15.43 -27.48
CA PHE A 32 -21.80 14.79 -27.99
C PHE A 32 -20.50 15.41 -27.47
N LEU A 33 -20.53 16.57 -26.84
CA LEU A 33 -19.39 17.25 -26.25
C LEU A 33 -19.29 17.11 -24.73
N LEU A 34 -20.21 16.36 -24.12
CA LEU A 34 -19.94 15.86 -22.75
C LEU A 34 -18.98 14.67 -22.90
N PRO A 35 -17.68 14.84 -22.67
CA PRO A 35 -16.85 13.67 -22.47
C PRO A 35 -17.45 13.01 -21.24
N VAL A 36 -17.87 11.77 -21.35
CA VAL A 36 -17.99 10.87 -20.22
C VAL A 36 -16.55 10.67 -19.75
N THR A 37 -16.04 11.67 -19.07
CA THR A 37 -14.88 11.50 -18.22
C THR A 37 -15.42 10.63 -17.09
N GLU A 38 -15.31 9.31 -17.23
CA GLU A 38 -15.17 8.45 -16.08
C GLU A 38 -13.91 8.95 -15.36
N ALA A 39 -14.10 10.00 -14.58
CA ALA A 39 -13.07 10.44 -13.65
C ALA A 39 -12.74 9.20 -12.80
N TRP A 40 -11.52 8.74 -12.86
CA TRP A 40 -11.02 7.64 -12.03
C TRP A 40 -11.43 7.91 -10.60
N LYS A 41 -12.41 7.15 -10.12
CA LYS A 41 -12.90 7.27 -8.76
C LYS A 41 -11.82 6.70 -7.86
N GLN A 42 -11.03 7.59 -7.27
CA GLN A 42 -10.00 7.21 -6.31
C GLN A 42 -10.62 6.33 -5.23
N SER A 43 -10.12 5.12 -5.07
CA SER A 43 -10.57 4.22 -4.02
C SER A 43 -10.09 4.77 -2.67
N LYS A 44 -11.04 4.93 -1.73
CA LYS A 44 -10.75 5.39 -0.37
C LYS A 44 -10.55 4.18 0.54
N PRO A 45 -9.66 4.28 1.54
CA PRO A 45 -9.53 3.21 2.52
C PRO A 45 -10.83 3.04 3.30
N ARG A 46 -11.20 1.80 3.60
CA ARG A 46 -12.33 1.53 4.49
C ARG A 46 -12.05 2.04 5.88
N LEU A 47 -10.87 1.73 6.42
CA LEU A 47 -10.39 2.18 7.71
C LEU A 47 -9.04 2.88 7.59
N THR A 48 -8.86 3.94 8.37
CA THR A 48 -7.57 4.62 8.54
C THR A 48 -7.23 4.62 10.02
N PHE A 49 -6.00 4.22 10.34
CA PHE A 49 -5.48 4.22 11.71
C PHE A 49 -4.30 5.15 11.82
N SER A 50 -4.35 6.06 12.76
CA SER A 50 -3.18 6.83 13.17
C SER A 50 -2.18 5.95 13.93
N TYR A 51 -0.95 6.39 14.07
CA TYR A 51 0.07 5.71 14.87
C TYR A 51 -0.40 5.48 16.33
N GLN A 52 -1.06 6.48 16.91
CA GLN A 52 -1.61 6.39 18.27
C GLN A 52 -2.74 5.36 18.36
N ASP A 53 -3.63 5.28 17.38
CA ASP A 53 -4.71 4.27 17.35
C ASP A 53 -4.13 2.84 17.31
N LEU A 54 -3.07 2.64 16.52
CA LEU A 54 -2.40 1.34 16.42
C LEU A 54 -1.74 0.92 17.73
N LEU A 55 -1.12 1.85 18.46
CA LEU A 55 -0.53 1.62 19.78
C LEU A 55 -1.58 1.29 20.81
N MET A 56 -2.65 2.11 20.93
CA MET A 56 -3.72 1.92 21.91
C MET A 56 -4.43 0.58 21.75
N ASN A 57 -4.62 0.14 20.51
CA ASN A 57 -5.29 -1.13 20.19
C ASN A 57 -4.32 -2.33 20.18
N SER A 58 -3.08 -2.17 20.63
CA SER A 58 -2.03 -3.20 20.57
C SER A 58 -1.92 -3.87 19.19
N SER A 59 -2.20 -3.11 18.13
CA SER A 59 -2.18 -3.58 16.75
C SER A 59 -0.81 -3.41 16.10
N CYS A 60 0.09 -2.66 16.72
CA CYS A 60 1.49 -2.53 16.34
C CYS A 60 2.41 -2.63 17.55
N ASN A 61 3.66 -3.04 17.27
CA ASN A 61 4.69 -3.21 18.27
C ASN A 61 6.00 -2.59 17.73
N PRO A 62 6.31 -1.33 18.09
CA PRO A 62 7.47 -0.63 17.59
C PRO A 62 8.75 -1.07 18.32
N PHE A 63 9.84 -1.13 17.57
CA PHE A 63 11.21 -1.32 18.07
C PHE A 63 12.12 -0.21 17.50
N GLN A 64 12.63 0.64 18.35
CA GLN A 64 13.45 1.81 17.95
C GLN A 64 14.96 1.55 17.99
N GLY A 65 15.41 0.44 18.55
CA GLY A 65 16.83 0.16 18.70
C GLY A 65 17.52 1.01 19.77
N SER A 66 18.83 1.21 19.63
CA SER A 66 19.61 2.14 20.48
C SER A 66 19.69 3.52 19.82
N THR A 67 19.87 4.57 20.60
CA THR A 67 19.97 5.97 20.12
C THR A 67 21.06 6.21 19.07
N GLU A 68 22.07 5.31 18.99
CA GLU A 68 23.17 5.37 18.02
C GLU A 68 22.87 4.59 16.72
N SER A 69 21.86 3.71 16.73
CA SER A 69 21.50 2.91 15.56
C SER A 69 20.39 3.58 14.75
N SER A 70 20.64 3.69 13.47
CA SER A 70 19.70 4.23 12.50
C SER A 70 19.73 3.42 11.21
N SER A 71 18.75 3.63 10.33
CA SER A 71 18.77 3.05 8.98
C SER A 71 18.60 1.53 8.95
N PHE A 72 17.40 1.07 9.31
CA PHE A 72 17.03 -0.35 9.28
C PHE A 72 16.60 -0.74 7.86
N GLN A 73 17.59 -1.05 7.01
CA GLN A 73 17.42 -1.19 5.57
C GLN A 73 17.39 -2.64 5.06
N SER A 74 17.82 -3.59 5.86
CA SER A 74 17.81 -4.99 5.50
C SER A 74 17.18 -5.82 6.61
N MET A 75 16.28 -6.72 6.23
CA MET A 75 15.63 -7.65 7.14
C MET A 75 15.68 -9.07 6.57
N LEU A 76 15.72 -10.06 7.45
CA LEU A 76 15.64 -11.47 7.10
C LEU A 76 14.79 -12.19 8.13
N VAL A 77 13.68 -12.76 7.65
CA VAL A 77 12.77 -13.57 8.49
C VAL A 77 13.26 -15.01 8.57
N ASP A 78 13.53 -15.49 9.76
CA ASP A 78 13.83 -16.89 10.05
C ASP A 78 12.62 -17.53 10.76
N GLU A 79 11.75 -18.13 9.94
CA GLU A 79 10.52 -18.80 10.41
C GLU A 79 10.80 -20.07 11.24
N GLU A 80 11.94 -20.75 10.99
CA GLU A 80 12.28 -21.97 11.71
C GLU A 80 12.66 -21.66 13.15
N ARG A 81 13.43 -20.59 13.36
CA ARG A 81 13.88 -20.14 14.68
C ARG A 81 12.97 -19.11 15.33
N GLY A 82 11.97 -18.60 14.61
CA GLY A 82 11.12 -17.52 15.09
C GLY A 82 11.87 -16.21 15.32
N LYS A 83 12.87 -15.89 14.49
CA LYS A 83 13.73 -14.71 14.62
C LYS A 83 13.65 -13.81 13.39
N LEU A 84 13.79 -12.51 13.65
CA LEU A 84 13.96 -11.46 12.64
C LEU A 84 15.38 -10.90 12.80
N PHE A 85 16.19 -11.06 11.75
CA PHE A 85 17.48 -10.38 11.66
C PHE A 85 17.26 -9.02 11.00
N VAL A 86 17.79 -7.97 11.63
CA VAL A 86 17.63 -6.60 11.14
C VAL A 86 19.01 -5.94 11.07
N GLY A 87 19.42 -5.61 9.86
CA GLY A 87 20.66 -4.86 9.61
C GLY A 87 20.43 -3.37 9.78
N ALA A 88 21.29 -2.77 10.60
CA ALA A 88 21.31 -1.35 10.88
C ALA A 88 22.74 -0.78 10.72
N LYS A 89 22.93 0.49 11.08
CA LYS A 89 24.25 1.12 11.11
C LYS A 89 25.08 0.51 12.23
N ASP A 90 26.23 -0.10 11.90
CA ASP A 90 27.21 -0.72 12.81
C ASP A 90 26.67 -1.86 13.70
N LEU A 91 25.45 -2.34 13.43
CA LEU A 91 24.74 -3.30 14.26
C LEU A 91 23.89 -4.26 13.43
N ILE A 92 23.75 -5.50 13.93
CA ILE A 92 22.69 -6.43 13.50
C ILE A 92 21.86 -6.77 14.74
N TYR A 93 20.56 -6.50 14.66
CA TYR A 93 19.62 -6.89 15.69
C TYR A 93 19.03 -8.25 15.36
N ILE A 94 18.80 -9.05 16.41
CA ILE A 94 18.11 -10.32 16.32
C ILE A 94 16.93 -10.27 17.27
N LEU A 95 15.76 -10.12 16.68
CA LEU A 95 14.50 -9.88 17.37
C LEU A 95 13.64 -11.14 17.34
N SER A 96 12.67 -11.25 18.26
CA SER A 96 11.68 -12.33 18.22
C SER A 96 10.56 -11.98 17.23
N LEU A 97 10.19 -12.90 16.35
CA LEU A 97 9.04 -12.74 15.45
C LEU A 97 7.71 -12.64 16.22
N GLU A 98 7.63 -13.21 17.41
CA GLU A 98 6.41 -13.13 18.23
C GLU A 98 6.23 -11.73 18.81
N ASN A 99 7.32 -11.12 19.33
CA ASN A 99 7.32 -9.79 19.93
C ASN A 99 8.72 -9.18 19.81
N LEU A 100 8.87 -8.10 19.05
CA LEU A 100 10.14 -7.45 18.76
C LEU A 100 10.90 -7.00 20.02
N ASN A 101 10.17 -6.65 21.08
CA ASN A 101 10.74 -6.14 22.33
C ASN A 101 11.12 -7.25 23.33
N LYS A 102 10.85 -8.52 23.00
CA LYS A 102 11.22 -9.65 23.85
C LYS A 102 12.67 -10.02 23.61
N GLU A 103 13.54 -9.70 24.58
CA GLU A 103 14.96 -10.07 24.61
C GLU A 103 15.73 -9.79 23.31
N PRO A 104 15.82 -8.53 22.85
CA PRO A 104 16.55 -8.20 21.64
C PRO A 104 18.04 -8.48 21.81
N LYS A 105 18.62 -9.33 20.95
CA LYS A 105 20.06 -9.58 20.88
C LYS A 105 20.70 -8.65 19.86
N LYS A 106 22.00 -8.31 20.09
CA LYS A 106 22.76 -7.39 19.24
C LYS A 106 24.10 -8.00 18.86
N ILE A 107 24.48 -7.88 17.60
CA ILE A 107 25.83 -8.15 17.11
C ILE A 107 26.43 -6.82 16.69
N TYR A 108 27.51 -6.39 17.37
CA TYR A 108 28.21 -5.16 17.05
C TYR A 108 29.21 -5.41 15.94
N TRP A 109 29.10 -4.66 14.85
CA TRP A 109 29.97 -4.80 13.68
C TRP A 109 30.27 -3.44 13.05
N PRO A 110 31.04 -2.58 13.71
CA PRO A 110 31.44 -1.28 13.19
C PRO A 110 32.51 -1.42 12.09
N ALA A 111 32.59 -0.37 11.26
CA ALA A 111 33.70 -0.24 10.32
C ALA A 111 35.04 -0.04 11.07
N ALA A 112 36.14 -0.50 10.46
CA ALA A 112 37.48 -0.27 11.01
C ALA A 112 37.78 1.24 11.07
N LYS A 113 38.42 1.69 12.18
CA LYS A 113 38.71 3.13 12.42
C LYS A 113 39.49 3.76 11.28
N GLU A 114 40.47 3.05 10.75
CA GLU A 114 41.29 3.51 9.60
C GLU A 114 40.45 3.74 8.35
N ARG A 115 39.41 2.91 8.14
CA ARG A 115 38.49 3.05 7.01
C ARG A 115 37.51 4.22 7.19
N VAL A 116 37.06 4.46 8.41
CA VAL A 116 36.23 5.62 8.74
C VAL A 116 37.00 6.91 8.48
N GLU A 117 38.24 7.02 8.91
CA GLU A 117 39.10 8.18 8.68
C GLU A 117 39.38 8.40 7.18
N LEU A 118 39.72 7.33 6.46
CA LEU A 118 39.94 7.39 5.02
C LEU A 118 38.65 7.86 4.29
N CYS A 119 37.49 7.36 4.68
CA CYS A 119 36.21 7.75 4.13
C CYS A 119 35.96 9.27 4.31
N LYS A 120 36.22 9.83 5.50
CA LYS A 120 36.13 11.27 5.76
C LYS A 120 37.08 12.08 4.90
N GLN A 121 38.32 11.61 4.73
CA GLN A 121 39.35 12.26 3.88
C GLN A 121 38.96 12.28 2.41
N THR A 122 38.18 11.33 1.93
CA THR A 122 37.66 11.31 0.54
C THR A 122 36.47 12.24 0.29
N GLY A 123 36.07 13.02 1.31
CA GLY A 123 35.01 14.02 1.22
C GLY A 123 33.59 13.48 1.36
N LYS A 124 33.43 12.24 1.84
CA LYS A 124 32.14 11.67 2.20
C LYS A 124 31.63 12.26 3.52
N LYS A 125 30.31 12.31 3.70
CA LYS A 125 29.70 12.81 4.94
C LYS A 125 30.03 11.86 6.09
N GLU A 126 30.31 12.41 7.26
CA GLU A 126 30.61 11.62 8.45
C GLU A 126 29.52 10.61 8.79
N THR A 127 28.26 10.97 8.55
CA THR A 127 27.09 10.11 8.77
C THR A 127 27.05 8.89 7.82
N GLU A 128 27.72 8.95 6.67
CA GLU A 128 27.81 7.88 5.68
C GLU A 128 29.01 6.96 5.91
N CYS A 129 30.03 7.44 6.69
CA CYS A 129 31.27 6.71 6.97
C CYS A 129 31.12 5.72 8.13
N ALA A 130 30.25 4.73 7.94
CA ALA A 130 29.94 3.68 8.91
C ALA A 130 29.71 2.35 8.20
N ASN A 131 29.50 1.28 8.93
CA ASN A 131 29.15 -0.01 8.37
C ASN A 131 27.63 -0.18 8.33
N PHE A 132 26.99 0.08 7.19
CA PHE A 132 25.57 -0.17 6.99
C PHE A 132 25.38 -1.60 6.49
N ILE A 133 24.65 -2.40 7.24
CA ILE A 133 24.38 -3.79 6.86
C ILE A 133 23.33 -3.80 5.73
N ARG A 134 23.74 -4.25 4.54
CA ARG A 134 22.93 -4.20 3.32
C ARG A 134 22.47 -5.56 2.83
N LEU A 135 23.10 -6.64 3.30
CA LEU A 135 22.81 -7.99 2.86
C LEU A 135 22.73 -8.92 4.07
N LEU A 136 21.65 -9.69 4.11
CA LEU A 136 21.42 -10.79 5.06
C LEU A 136 20.78 -11.93 4.26
N HIS A 137 21.47 -13.07 4.16
CA HIS A 137 20.95 -14.27 3.50
C HIS A 137 21.17 -15.52 4.35
N HIS A 138 20.21 -16.43 4.40
CA HIS A 138 20.45 -17.76 4.92
C HIS A 138 21.49 -18.46 4.05
N PHE A 139 22.62 -18.84 4.62
CA PHE A 139 23.61 -19.66 3.94
C PHE A 139 23.30 -21.16 4.13
N ASN A 140 23.04 -21.55 5.36
CA ASN A 140 22.62 -22.88 5.73
C ASN A 140 21.83 -22.85 7.06
N LYS A 141 21.50 -24.02 7.60
CA LYS A 141 20.75 -24.12 8.86
C LYS A 141 21.47 -23.51 10.08
N THR A 142 22.77 -23.29 10.03
CA THR A 142 23.57 -22.82 11.17
C THR A 142 24.25 -21.48 10.95
N HIS A 143 24.19 -20.92 9.73
CA HIS A 143 24.85 -19.67 9.40
C HIS A 143 23.98 -18.74 8.54
N VAL A 144 24.04 -17.46 8.85
CA VAL A 144 23.58 -16.36 8.01
C VAL A 144 24.80 -15.67 7.40
N TYR A 145 24.77 -15.44 6.10
CA TYR A 145 25.78 -14.64 5.40
C TYR A 145 25.34 -13.18 5.40
N ALA A 146 26.20 -12.31 5.91
CA ALA A 146 25.94 -10.89 6.07
C ALA A 146 27.02 -10.05 5.40
N CYS A 147 26.64 -8.93 4.78
CA CYS A 147 27.59 -7.95 4.26
C CYS A 147 27.16 -6.53 4.59
N GLY A 148 28.15 -5.67 4.81
CA GLY A 148 27.96 -4.26 5.05
C GLY A 148 28.91 -3.39 4.24
N THR A 149 28.62 -2.08 4.20
CA THR A 149 29.38 -1.08 3.41
C THR A 149 30.78 -0.79 3.94
N GLY A 150 31.07 -1.11 5.22
CA GLY A 150 32.40 -0.98 5.84
C GLY A 150 33.03 0.41 5.70
N ALA A 151 32.25 1.50 5.75
CA ALA A 151 32.70 2.86 5.46
C ALA A 151 33.28 2.98 4.03
N PHE A 152 32.48 2.65 3.02
CA PHE A 152 32.88 2.59 1.60
C PHE A 152 34.01 1.59 1.30
N HIS A 153 34.12 0.55 2.13
CA HIS A 153 34.99 -0.59 1.93
C HIS A 153 34.24 -1.87 2.27
N PRO A 154 33.37 -2.38 1.35
CA PRO A 154 32.45 -3.46 1.65
C PRO A 154 33.13 -4.69 2.25
N ILE A 155 32.55 -5.25 3.30
CA ILE A 155 33.02 -6.43 4.01
C ILE A 155 31.89 -7.41 4.22
N CYS A 156 32.19 -8.70 4.18
CA CYS A 156 31.22 -9.78 4.44
C CYS A 156 31.75 -10.72 5.50
N ALA A 157 30.84 -11.40 6.20
CA ALA A 157 31.14 -12.43 7.20
C ALA A 157 29.95 -13.35 7.45
N TYR A 158 30.20 -14.47 8.11
CA TYR A 158 29.13 -15.33 8.64
C TYR A 158 28.71 -14.90 10.04
N ILE A 159 27.43 -15.07 10.30
CA ILE A 159 26.85 -15.07 11.64
C ILE A 159 26.58 -16.52 11.98
N ASP A 160 27.25 -17.03 13.00
CA ASP A 160 27.00 -18.35 13.55
C ASP A 160 25.76 -18.32 14.43
N LEU A 161 24.79 -19.17 14.08
CA LEU A 161 23.49 -19.29 14.76
C LEU A 161 23.50 -20.43 15.80
N GLY A 162 24.53 -21.26 15.79
CA GLY A 162 24.54 -22.51 16.55
C GLY A 162 23.55 -23.56 16.02
N PRO A 163 23.53 -24.76 16.58
CA PRO A 163 22.55 -25.78 16.24
C PRO A 163 21.14 -25.35 16.69
N PRO A 164 20.07 -25.75 15.96
CA PRO A 164 18.69 -25.30 16.26
C PRO A 164 18.17 -25.69 17.65
N THR A 165 18.81 -26.63 18.32
CA THR A 165 18.39 -27.24 19.60
C THR A 165 19.06 -26.65 20.83
N GLU A 166 20.11 -25.84 20.66
CA GLU A 166 20.87 -25.25 21.78
C GLU A 166 20.56 -23.77 21.94
N GLU A 167 20.77 -23.24 23.14
CA GLU A 167 20.65 -21.82 23.42
C GLU A 167 21.67 -21.05 22.59
N PHE A 168 21.17 -20.19 21.71
CA PHE A 168 21.87 -19.57 20.58
C PHE A 168 23.20 -18.92 20.93
N SER A 169 24.28 -19.45 20.41
CA SER A 169 25.59 -18.78 20.34
C SER A 169 25.64 -17.86 19.14
N LEU A 170 24.85 -16.77 19.16
CA LEU A 170 24.81 -15.79 18.07
C LEU A 170 26.10 -14.97 18.07
N LYS A 171 26.98 -15.26 17.14
CA LYS A 171 28.29 -14.59 17.02
C LYS A 171 28.62 -14.27 15.58
N LEU A 172 29.23 -13.09 15.36
CA LEU A 172 29.91 -12.81 14.10
C LEU A 172 31.18 -13.66 14.05
N ASP A 173 31.33 -14.48 13.04
CA ASP A 173 32.58 -15.24 12.85
C ASP A 173 33.65 -14.35 12.20
N LEU A 174 34.49 -13.76 13.02
CA LEU A 174 35.57 -12.87 12.58
C LEU A 174 36.64 -13.60 11.73
N ARG A 175 36.67 -14.94 11.73
CA ARG A 175 37.60 -15.71 10.88
C ARG A 175 37.09 -15.81 9.44
N SER A 176 35.82 -15.59 9.24
CA SER A 176 35.16 -15.60 7.94
C SER A 176 35.16 -14.25 7.26
N LEU A 177 35.76 -13.21 7.85
CA LEU A 177 35.81 -11.88 7.25
C LEU A 177 36.47 -11.92 5.86
N GLU A 178 35.73 -11.43 4.86
CA GLU A 178 36.20 -11.37 3.48
C GLU A 178 35.84 -10.02 2.83
N PRO A 179 36.55 -9.60 1.76
CA PRO A 179 36.17 -8.43 0.98
C PRO A 179 34.79 -8.57 0.39
N GLY A 180 33.94 -7.54 0.57
CA GLY A 180 32.59 -7.46 0.02
C GLY A 180 32.53 -6.86 -1.39
N THR A 181 33.65 -6.57 -2.02
CA THR A 181 33.73 -6.09 -3.41
C THR A 181 33.01 -7.05 -4.34
N LEU A 182 32.16 -6.55 -5.26
CA LEU A 182 31.30 -7.32 -6.17
C LEU A 182 30.17 -8.09 -5.48
N LYS A 183 30.03 -7.98 -4.16
CA LYS A 183 29.04 -8.69 -3.32
C LYS A 183 28.06 -7.71 -2.65
N CYS A 184 28.54 -6.54 -2.26
CA CYS A 184 27.80 -5.55 -1.49
C CYS A 184 28.13 -4.13 -2.00
N PRO A 185 27.21 -3.17 -1.92
CA PRO A 185 27.49 -1.80 -2.35
C PRO A 185 28.48 -1.10 -1.45
N TYR A 186 29.24 -0.18 -2.05
CA TYR A 186 30.12 0.75 -1.31
C TYR A 186 29.27 1.83 -0.60
N ASP A 187 28.29 2.37 -1.31
CA ASP A 187 27.45 3.46 -0.84
C ASP A 187 26.21 2.91 -0.10
N PRO A 188 25.91 3.41 1.13
CA PRO A 188 24.78 2.94 1.92
C PRO A 188 23.39 3.19 1.29
N ILE A 189 23.29 4.15 0.37
CA ILE A 189 22.00 4.51 -0.27
C ILE A 189 21.85 3.96 -1.69
N GLN A 190 22.88 3.33 -2.24
CA GLN A 190 22.82 2.76 -3.59
C GLN A 190 21.73 1.66 -3.67
N PRO A 191 20.85 1.67 -4.68
CA PRO A 191 19.93 0.57 -4.94
C PRO A 191 20.72 -0.73 -5.17
N PHE A 192 20.31 -1.79 -4.49
CA PHE A 192 21.02 -3.04 -4.42
C PHE A 192 20.05 -4.21 -4.34
N ALA A 193 20.28 -5.23 -5.14
CA ALA A 193 19.58 -6.50 -5.07
C ALA A 193 20.55 -7.66 -5.12
N SER A 194 20.27 -8.73 -4.40
CA SER A 194 21.09 -9.93 -4.36
C SER A 194 20.28 -11.19 -4.17
N ALA A 195 20.84 -12.32 -4.57
CA ALA A 195 20.34 -13.65 -4.29
C ALA A 195 21.51 -14.59 -4.00
N LEU A 196 21.41 -15.35 -2.92
CA LEU A 196 22.36 -16.38 -2.59
C LEU A 196 21.82 -17.74 -3.07
N VAL A 197 22.54 -18.37 -3.98
CA VAL A 197 22.14 -19.64 -4.57
C VAL A 197 23.34 -20.59 -4.53
N ASP A 198 23.16 -21.71 -3.85
CA ASP A 198 24.25 -22.63 -3.54
C ASP A 198 25.41 -21.90 -2.85
N GLU A 199 26.62 -21.97 -3.43
CA GLU A 199 27.84 -21.30 -2.91
C GLU A 199 28.15 -19.99 -3.64
N TYR A 200 27.21 -19.43 -4.41
CA TYR A 200 27.41 -18.23 -5.20
C TYR A 200 26.45 -17.13 -4.80
N LEU A 201 26.99 -15.92 -4.63
CA LEU A 201 26.21 -14.71 -4.48
C LEU A 201 26.05 -14.03 -5.84
N TYR A 202 24.80 -13.83 -6.26
CA TYR A 202 24.43 -12.98 -7.36
C TYR A 202 24.12 -11.60 -6.80
N ALA A 203 24.76 -10.56 -7.34
CA ALA A 203 24.62 -9.20 -6.81
C ALA A 203 24.61 -8.17 -7.93
N GLY A 204 23.64 -7.28 -7.89
CA GLY A 204 23.58 -6.07 -8.71
C GLY A 204 24.17 -4.89 -7.94
N THR A 205 25.43 -4.54 -8.19
CA THR A 205 26.17 -3.54 -7.43
C THR A 205 27.27 -2.87 -8.26
N SER A 206 27.96 -1.88 -7.69
CA SER A 206 29.14 -1.28 -8.32
C SER A 206 30.41 -2.07 -8.00
N SER A 207 31.34 -2.11 -8.97
CA SER A 207 32.69 -2.67 -8.76
C SER A 207 33.68 -1.68 -8.16
N ASP A 208 33.31 -0.40 -8.15
CA ASP A 208 34.19 0.69 -7.75
C ASP A 208 33.57 1.61 -6.70
N PHE A 209 34.43 2.27 -5.94
CA PHE A 209 34.08 3.24 -4.89
C PHE A 209 33.24 4.42 -5.38
N LEU A 210 33.39 4.84 -6.64
CA LEU A 210 32.69 5.99 -7.22
C LEU A 210 31.29 5.61 -7.75
N GLY A 211 30.96 4.32 -7.80
CA GLY A 211 29.68 3.84 -8.29
C GLY A 211 29.47 4.02 -9.78
N ARG A 212 30.55 4.07 -10.58
CA ARG A 212 30.48 4.29 -12.03
C ARG A 212 30.27 3.00 -12.83
N ASP A 213 30.84 1.91 -12.35
CA ASP A 213 30.78 0.61 -13.00
C ASP A 213 29.80 -0.30 -12.27
N ILE A 214 28.51 -0.10 -12.55
CA ILE A 214 27.43 -0.90 -11.96
C ILE A 214 27.14 -2.09 -12.89
N ALA A 215 27.16 -3.30 -12.33
CA ALA A 215 27.00 -4.53 -13.10
C ALA A 215 26.28 -5.63 -12.31
N LEU A 216 25.84 -6.67 -13.00
CA LEU A 216 25.37 -7.91 -12.40
C LEU A 216 26.57 -8.85 -12.22
N PHE A 217 26.89 -9.20 -10.99
CA PHE A 217 27.97 -10.10 -10.63
C PHE A 217 27.43 -11.44 -10.14
N ARG A 218 28.20 -12.50 -10.35
CA ARG A 218 28.16 -13.75 -9.60
C ARG A 218 29.53 -14.01 -9.00
N SER A 219 29.61 -14.05 -7.70
CA SER A 219 30.87 -14.21 -6.93
C SER A 219 30.77 -15.42 -6.02
N PRO A 220 31.81 -16.26 -5.89
CA PRO A 220 31.84 -17.33 -4.90
C PRO A 220 31.96 -16.75 -3.50
N ILE A 221 31.37 -17.43 -2.50
CA ILE A 221 31.40 -16.97 -1.13
C ILE A 221 32.72 -17.27 -0.43
N HIS A 222 33.40 -18.36 -0.76
CA HIS A 222 34.72 -18.65 -0.24
C HIS A 222 35.79 -18.25 -1.25
N HIS A 223 36.90 -17.68 -0.78
CA HIS A 223 38.06 -17.28 -1.58
C HIS A 223 38.58 -18.42 -2.45
N ARG A 224 38.00 -18.63 -3.60
CA ARG A 224 38.65 -19.25 -4.74
C ARG A 224 38.98 -18.10 -5.70
N GLU A 225 40.27 -17.86 -5.84
CA GLU A 225 40.83 -16.75 -6.61
C GLU A 225 40.07 -16.49 -7.92
N ASN A 226 39.62 -15.24 -8.11
CA ASN A 226 39.20 -14.63 -9.39
C ASN A 226 38.12 -15.34 -10.24
N GLN A 227 37.24 -16.14 -9.68
CA GLN A 227 36.18 -16.81 -10.43
C GLN A 227 34.84 -16.06 -10.37
N TYR A 228 34.86 -14.75 -10.61
CA TYR A 228 33.61 -14.00 -10.75
C TYR A 228 33.18 -13.92 -12.23
N ILE A 229 31.88 -13.78 -12.44
CA ILE A 229 31.29 -13.47 -13.75
C ILE A 229 30.51 -12.18 -13.62
N ARG A 230 30.55 -11.35 -14.67
CA ARG A 230 29.82 -10.08 -14.71
C ARG A 230 29.19 -9.81 -16.07
N THR A 231 28.29 -8.81 -16.14
CA THR A 231 27.82 -8.22 -17.39
C THR A 231 28.96 -7.51 -18.13
N GLU A 232 28.81 -7.36 -19.47
CA GLU A 232 29.78 -6.69 -20.31
C GLU A 232 30.04 -5.25 -19.83
N HIS A 233 31.32 -4.87 -19.78
CA HIS A 233 31.74 -3.55 -19.32
C HIS A 233 31.58 -2.52 -20.45
N ASN A 234 31.15 -1.30 -20.09
CA ASN A 234 31.02 -0.17 -21.03
C ASN A 234 30.13 -0.47 -22.27
N ASN A 235 29.21 -1.43 -22.15
CA ASN A 235 28.23 -1.67 -23.19
C ASN A 235 26.85 -1.25 -22.73
N PRO A 236 26.36 -0.06 -23.14
CA PRO A 236 25.08 0.46 -22.68
C PRO A 236 23.88 -0.35 -23.18
N LEU A 237 24.04 -1.21 -24.18
CA LEU A 237 23.00 -2.16 -24.60
C LEU A 237 22.71 -3.19 -23.52
N TRP A 238 23.75 -3.58 -22.77
CA TRP A 238 23.59 -4.52 -21.68
C TRP A 238 22.98 -3.83 -20.47
N LEU A 239 23.59 -2.78 -19.97
CA LEU A 239 23.14 -2.01 -18.82
C LEU A 239 23.47 -0.52 -19.01
N SER A 240 22.47 0.35 -18.81
CA SER A 240 22.62 1.80 -18.94
C SER A 240 22.12 2.49 -17.66
N ASP A 241 23.04 2.85 -16.78
CA ASP A 241 22.74 3.44 -15.47
C ASP A 241 21.70 2.61 -14.66
N PRO A 242 21.98 1.29 -14.45
CA PRO A 242 21.00 0.39 -13.87
C PRO A 242 20.81 0.61 -12.37
N LYS A 243 19.57 0.40 -11.91
CA LYS A 243 19.20 0.30 -10.51
C LYS A 243 18.57 -1.06 -10.28
N PHE A 244 19.26 -1.92 -9.56
CA PHE A 244 18.79 -3.28 -9.27
C PHE A 244 17.78 -3.25 -8.12
N ILE A 245 16.63 -3.89 -8.32
CA ILE A 245 15.48 -3.81 -7.42
C ILE A 245 15.20 -5.14 -6.73
N GLY A 246 15.23 -6.25 -7.47
CA GLY A 246 15.00 -7.58 -6.90
C GLY A 246 15.65 -8.67 -7.73
N MET A 247 15.88 -9.83 -7.10
CA MET A 247 16.56 -10.94 -7.75
C MET A 247 16.04 -12.27 -7.18
N TYR A 248 15.61 -13.18 -8.07
CA TYR A 248 15.01 -14.45 -7.66
C TYR A 248 15.53 -15.62 -8.48
N PRO A 249 15.97 -16.71 -7.85
CA PRO A 249 16.17 -17.98 -8.52
C PRO A 249 14.80 -18.59 -8.83
N ILE A 250 14.54 -18.89 -10.11
CA ILE A 250 13.29 -19.51 -10.57
C ILE A 250 13.63 -20.61 -11.55
N SER A 251 13.16 -21.82 -11.27
CA SER A 251 13.31 -22.99 -12.15
C SER A 251 12.29 -22.92 -13.27
N ASP A 252 12.75 -22.90 -14.52
CA ASP A 252 11.86 -22.90 -15.69
C ASP A 252 11.29 -24.28 -16.01
N THR A 253 12.04 -25.33 -15.70
CA THR A 253 11.69 -26.72 -15.93
C THR A 253 11.96 -27.56 -14.66
N SER A 254 11.77 -28.86 -14.73
CA SER A 254 12.17 -29.81 -13.66
C SER A 254 13.67 -30.17 -13.69
N ASN A 255 14.41 -29.69 -14.67
CA ASN A 255 15.84 -29.91 -14.79
C ASN A 255 16.59 -28.75 -14.13
N GLU A 256 17.36 -29.03 -13.09
CA GLU A 256 18.20 -28.05 -12.38
C GLU A 256 19.26 -27.37 -13.25
N ASP A 257 19.65 -27.99 -14.38
CA ASP A 257 20.58 -27.37 -15.34
C ASP A 257 19.95 -26.19 -16.07
N ASP A 258 18.61 -26.14 -16.14
CA ASP A 258 17.86 -25.04 -16.75
C ASP A 258 17.43 -23.96 -15.75
N ASP A 259 17.92 -24.02 -14.52
CA ASP A 259 17.65 -23.00 -13.52
C ASP A 259 18.21 -21.65 -13.94
N LYS A 260 17.41 -20.63 -13.72
CA LYS A 260 17.74 -19.24 -14.08
C LYS A 260 17.62 -18.30 -12.88
N ILE A 261 18.42 -17.27 -12.93
CA ILE A 261 18.26 -16.12 -12.03
C ILE A 261 17.54 -15.03 -12.81
N TYR A 262 16.40 -14.59 -12.30
CA TYR A 262 15.63 -13.47 -12.84
C TYR A 262 15.94 -12.22 -12.02
N ILE A 263 16.29 -11.14 -12.73
CA ILE A 263 16.77 -9.88 -12.18
C ILE A 263 15.81 -8.78 -12.60
N PHE A 264 15.26 -8.06 -11.63
CA PHE A 264 14.38 -6.92 -11.85
C PHE A 264 15.14 -5.63 -11.61
N LEU A 265 15.10 -4.74 -12.57
CA LEU A 265 15.87 -3.49 -12.54
C LEU A 265 15.12 -2.38 -13.29
N ARG A 266 15.57 -1.16 -13.09
CA ARG A 266 15.24 -0.02 -13.95
C ARG A 266 16.52 0.61 -14.47
N GLU A 267 16.47 1.13 -15.70
CA GLU A 267 17.63 1.70 -16.36
C GLU A 267 17.25 2.85 -17.29
N THR A 268 18.23 3.65 -17.69
CA THR A 268 18.05 4.63 -18.76
C THR A 268 17.80 3.90 -20.07
N ALA A 269 16.69 4.18 -20.72
CA ALA A 269 16.30 3.55 -21.97
C ALA A 269 17.12 4.06 -23.14
N LEU A 270 17.65 3.14 -23.94
CA LEU A 270 18.32 3.44 -25.22
C LEU A 270 17.44 3.08 -26.43
N ASP A 271 16.44 2.24 -26.20
CA ASP A 271 15.50 1.72 -27.20
C ASP A 271 14.19 2.55 -27.24
N THR A 272 14.28 3.83 -26.93
CA THR A 272 13.17 4.79 -27.01
C THR A 272 13.20 5.58 -28.32
N THR A 273 12.04 6.00 -28.77
CA THR A 273 11.90 6.94 -29.90
C THR A 273 11.96 8.40 -29.45
N SER A 274 11.91 8.66 -28.13
CA SER A 274 11.98 10.00 -27.55
C SER A 274 13.43 10.50 -27.54
N THR A 275 13.61 11.79 -27.76
CA THR A 275 14.87 12.50 -27.55
C THR A 275 15.16 12.79 -26.08
N GLU A 276 14.15 12.66 -25.22
CA GLU A 276 14.29 12.84 -23.78
C GLU A 276 14.80 11.56 -23.11
N LYS A 277 15.53 11.73 -22.00
CA LYS A 277 16.02 10.63 -21.17
C LYS A 277 14.82 9.91 -20.53
N ALA A 278 14.47 8.74 -21.05
CA ALA A 278 13.41 7.89 -20.51
C ALA A 278 13.99 6.82 -19.59
N ILE A 279 13.22 6.41 -18.58
CA ILE A 279 13.54 5.29 -17.69
C ILE A 279 12.65 4.12 -18.10
N TYR A 280 13.24 2.92 -18.24
CA TYR A 280 12.49 1.69 -18.46
C TYR A 280 12.74 0.69 -17.35
N SER A 281 11.66 0.07 -16.90
CA SER A 281 11.72 -1.09 -16.02
C SER A 281 11.94 -2.36 -16.84
N ARG A 282 12.85 -3.22 -16.36
CA ARG A 282 13.29 -4.41 -17.07
C ARG A 282 13.21 -5.66 -16.18
N VAL A 283 12.98 -6.77 -16.82
CA VAL A 283 13.35 -8.09 -16.30
C VAL A 283 14.51 -8.61 -17.14
N ALA A 284 15.59 -9.03 -16.48
CA ALA A 284 16.71 -9.72 -17.10
C ALA A 284 16.79 -11.16 -16.57
N ARG A 285 17.47 -12.03 -17.28
CA ARG A 285 17.75 -13.39 -16.82
C ARG A 285 19.12 -13.86 -17.24
N VAL A 286 19.71 -14.74 -16.44
CA VAL A 286 20.94 -15.48 -16.71
C VAL A 286 20.78 -16.93 -16.29
N CYS A 287 21.50 -17.84 -16.93
CA CYS A 287 21.56 -19.23 -16.49
C CYS A 287 22.40 -19.37 -15.22
N LYS A 288 21.91 -20.11 -14.24
CA LYS A 288 22.59 -20.37 -12.97
C LYS A 288 24.01 -20.95 -13.17
N LYS A 289 24.18 -21.87 -14.12
CA LYS A 289 25.44 -22.56 -14.41
C LYS A 289 26.28 -21.89 -15.51
N ASP A 290 26.02 -20.64 -15.89
CA ASP A 290 26.86 -19.91 -16.88
C ASP A 290 28.26 -19.70 -16.32
N VAL A 291 29.28 -20.12 -17.07
CA VAL A 291 30.71 -20.01 -16.69
C VAL A 291 31.49 -19.04 -17.62
N GLY A 292 30.77 -18.26 -18.42
CA GLY A 292 31.32 -17.35 -19.41
C GLY A 292 31.76 -18.07 -20.71
N GLY A 293 32.21 -17.29 -21.63
CA GLY A 293 32.70 -17.81 -22.95
C GLY A 293 34.15 -18.25 -22.90
N GLN A 294 34.55 -18.97 -23.94
CA GLN A 294 35.93 -19.50 -24.06
C GLN A 294 36.89 -18.49 -24.68
N ARG A 295 36.54 -17.82 -25.78
CA ARG A 295 37.36 -16.86 -26.51
C ARG A 295 36.88 -15.44 -26.40
N SER A 296 35.59 -15.23 -26.38
CA SER A 296 34.90 -13.96 -26.18
C SER A 296 34.00 -14.06 -24.97
N LEU A 297 33.67 -12.95 -24.31
CA LEU A 297 32.93 -12.90 -23.05
C LEU A 297 33.58 -13.74 -21.93
N ILE A 298 34.92 -13.79 -21.88
CA ILE A 298 35.67 -14.46 -20.81
C ILE A 298 35.34 -13.76 -19.47
N ASN A 299 34.93 -14.54 -18.46
CA ASN A 299 34.46 -14.05 -17.14
C ASN A 299 33.25 -13.10 -17.26
N LYS A 300 32.45 -13.24 -18.31
CA LYS A 300 31.26 -12.46 -18.58
C LYS A 300 30.09 -13.38 -18.91
N TRP A 301 28.87 -12.92 -18.61
CA TRP A 301 27.68 -13.67 -18.93
C TRP A 301 27.56 -13.95 -20.42
N THR A 302 27.26 -15.17 -20.80
CA THR A 302 26.97 -15.59 -22.17
C THR A 302 25.49 -15.90 -22.40
N THR A 303 24.68 -15.80 -21.35
CA THR A 303 23.25 -16.11 -21.41
C THR A 303 22.36 -14.93 -21.01
N PHE A 304 22.96 -13.75 -20.76
CA PHE A 304 22.25 -12.55 -20.33
C PHE A 304 21.27 -12.06 -21.39
N LEU A 305 20.01 -11.99 -21.06
CA LEU A 305 18.95 -11.37 -21.84
C LEU A 305 18.10 -10.47 -20.97
N LYS A 306 17.53 -9.40 -21.55
CA LYS A 306 16.59 -8.52 -20.87
C LYS A 306 15.37 -8.17 -21.72
N ALA A 307 14.23 -7.92 -21.06
CA ALA A 307 12.98 -7.51 -21.68
C ALA A 307 12.37 -6.33 -20.90
N ARG A 308 11.61 -5.48 -21.58
CA ARG A 308 10.89 -4.38 -20.94
C ARG A 308 9.67 -4.90 -20.18
N LEU A 309 9.44 -4.39 -18.96
CA LEU A 309 8.21 -4.55 -18.20
C LEU A 309 7.30 -3.34 -18.46
N ILE A 310 6.04 -3.58 -18.80
CA ILE A 310 5.03 -2.54 -18.99
C ILE A 310 4.08 -2.54 -17.79
N CYS A 311 3.93 -1.38 -17.15
CA CYS A 311 2.86 -1.12 -16.21
C CYS A 311 2.18 0.19 -16.65
N SER A 312 0.99 0.10 -17.24
CA SER A 312 0.31 1.23 -17.83
C SER A 312 -1.20 1.12 -17.73
N VAL A 313 -1.88 2.24 -17.87
CA VAL A 313 -3.33 2.35 -17.97
C VAL A 313 -3.70 2.99 -19.30
N PRO A 314 -4.77 2.51 -19.96
CA PRO A 314 -5.27 3.16 -21.15
C PRO A 314 -5.88 4.51 -20.80
N GLY A 315 -5.42 5.56 -21.47
CA GLY A 315 -5.99 6.89 -21.41
C GLY A 315 -7.05 7.14 -22.48
N PRO A 316 -7.64 8.34 -22.52
CA PRO A 316 -8.52 8.77 -23.58
C PRO A 316 -7.84 8.61 -24.96
N GLU A 317 -8.60 8.32 -25.99
CA GLU A 317 -8.12 8.17 -27.38
C GLU A 317 -7.06 7.07 -27.60
N GLY A 318 -6.92 6.11 -26.65
CA GLY A 318 -6.00 4.97 -26.77
C GLY A 318 -4.54 5.24 -26.40
N TYR A 319 -4.19 6.45 -25.94
CA TYR A 319 -2.89 6.73 -25.38
C TYR A 319 -2.71 6.00 -24.06
N GLN A 320 -1.47 5.44 -23.85
CA GLN A 320 -1.13 4.75 -22.61
C GLN A 320 -0.44 5.70 -21.64
N THR A 321 -0.88 5.71 -20.38
CA THR A 321 -0.14 6.36 -19.29
C THR A 321 0.72 5.31 -18.59
N TYR A 322 2.04 5.52 -18.62
CA TYR A 322 3.02 4.58 -18.10
C TYR A 322 3.45 4.93 -16.68
N PHE A 323 3.65 3.89 -15.87
CA PHE A 323 4.39 3.94 -14.62
C PHE A 323 5.72 3.24 -14.88
N ASP A 324 6.77 4.03 -15.09
CA ASP A 324 8.03 3.54 -15.68
C ASP A 324 9.09 3.16 -14.65
N GLU A 325 8.97 3.66 -13.40
CA GLU A 325 9.97 3.43 -12.37
C GLU A 325 9.59 2.30 -11.43
N LEU A 326 10.18 1.13 -11.62
CA LEU A 326 10.07 0.01 -10.69
C LEU A 326 10.71 0.36 -9.35
N GLN A 327 9.96 0.23 -8.25
CA GLN A 327 10.41 0.53 -6.89
C GLN A 327 10.73 -0.74 -6.11
N ASP A 328 9.87 -1.77 -6.22
CA ASP A 328 10.02 -3.03 -5.51
C ASP A 328 9.34 -4.17 -6.25
N VAL A 329 9.73 -5.41 -5.97
CA VAL A 329 9.16 -6.63 -6.55
C VAL A 329 9.00 -7.71 -5.49
N PHE A 330 7.93 -8.49 -5.61
CA PHE A 330 7.65 -9.63 -4.74
C PHE A 330 7.33 -10.88 -5.55
N LEU A 331 8.01 -11.98 -5.23
CA LEU A 331 7.75 -13.30 -5.81
C LEU A 331 6.63 -13.99 -5.04
N PHE A 332 5.49 -14.13 -5.67
CA PHE A 332 4.31 -14.79 -5.10
C PHE A 332 4.19 -16.21 -5.63
N ASN A 333 4.45 -17.20 -4.78
CA ASN A 333 4.30 -18.59 -5.12
C ASN A 333 2.82 -18.97 -5.20
N THR A 334 2.38 -19.51 -6.34
CA THR A 334 1.03 -20.04 -6.55
C THR A 334 0.93 -21.50 -6.05
N ASN A 335 -0.21 -22.16 -6.23
CA ASN A 335 -0.33 -23.60 -5.92
C ASN A 335 0.52 -24.48 -6.85
N ASP A 336 0.90 -23.92 -7.99
CA ASP A 336 1.87 -24.52 -8.92
C ASP A 336 3.19 -23.76 -8.77
N ASP A 337 4.16 -24.36 -8.11
CA ASP A 337 5.48 -23.78 -7.86
C ASP A 337 6.24 -23.43 -9.15
N LYS A 338 5.83 -24.01 -10.29
CA LYS A 338 6.42 -23.72 -11.60
C LYS A 338 5.86 -22.46 -12.26
N LEU A 339 4.76 -21.91 -11.77
CA LEU A 339 4.07 -20.76 -12.32
C LEU A 339 3.87 -19.64 -11.27
N PRO A 340 4.93 -19.16 -10.62
CA PRO A 340 4.80 -18.03 -9.70
C PRO A 340 4.36 -16.78 -10.44
N VAL A 341 3.82 -15.82 -9.67
CA VAL A 341 3.45 -14.48 -10.15
C VAL A 341 4.39 -13.47 -9.54
N ILE A 342 4.88 -12.55 -10.36
CA ILE A 342 5.71 -11.43 -9.91
C ILE A 342 4.81 -10.21 -9.75
N TYR A 343 4.73 -9.68 -8.53
CA TYR A 343 4.13 -8.39 -8.27
C TYR A 343 5.21 -7.31 -8.28
N GLY A 344 4.98 -6.22 -8.99
CA GLY A 344 5.90 -5.08 -9.03
C GLY A 344 5.19 -3.79 -8.69
N VAL A 345 5.84 -2.95 -7.89
CA VAL A 345 5.42 -1.58 -7.59
C VAL A 345 6.12 -0.63 -8.55
N PHE A 346 5.34 0.22 -9.19
CA PHE A 346 5.84 1.20 -10.15
C PHE A 346 5.36 2.60 -9.78
N THR A 347 6.21 3.60 -10.02
CA THR A 347 5.84 5.01 -9.88
C THR A 347 5.99 5.73 -11.23
N SER A 348 5.26 6.83 -11.39
CA SER A 348 5.42 7.67 -12.58
C SER A 348 6.73 8.47 -12.49
N SER A 349 7.46 8.57 -13.59
CA SER A 349 8.62 9.45 -13.75
C SER A 349 8.23 10.88 -14.09
N SER A 350 6.97 11.14 -14.44
CA SER A 350 6.46 12.45 -14.86
C SER A 350 6.39 13.44 -13.70
N SER A 351 6.83 14.66 -13.93
CA SER A 351 6.66 15.80 -13.00
C SER A 351 5.22 16.35 -12.97
N VAL A 352 4.45 16.09 -14.02
CA VAL A 352 3.06 16.58 -14.18
C VAL A 352 2.04 15.66 -13.50
N PHE A 353 2.38 14.37 -13.42
CA PHE A 353 1.49 13.33 -12.92
C PHE A 353 2.20 12.52 -11.84
N SER A 354 1.69 12.56 -10.62
CA SER A 354 2.20 11.73 -9.51
C SER A 354 1.28 10.54 -9.30
N GLY A 355 1.83 9.34 -9.41
CA GLY A 355 1.05 8.12 -9.20
C GLY A 355 1.93 6.90 -8.93
N SER A 356 1.32 5.90 -8.32
CA SER A 356 1.89 4.57 -8.08
C SER A 356 0.93 3.51 -8.57
N ALA A 357 1.47 2.43 -9.12
CA ALA A 357 0.69 1.29 -9.59
C ALA A 357 1.35 -0.03 -9.17
N VAL A 358 0.55 -1.05 -8.92
CA VAL A 358 1.01 -2.42 -8.73
C VAL A 358 0.60 -3.24 -9.95
N CYS A 359 1.58 -3.83 -10.61
CA CYS A 359 1.35 -4.72 -11.74
C CYS A 359 1.76 -6.16 -11.39
N ALA A 360 0.98 -7.14 -11.84
CA ALA A 360 1.23 -8.56 -11.64
C ALA A 360 1.61 -9.23 -12.97
N TYR A 361 2.69 -9.99 -13.00
CA TYR A 361 3.20 -10.66 -14.19
C TYR A 361 3.25 -12.15 -13.99
N SER A 362 2.73 -12.89 -14.97
CA SER A 362 2.87 -14.34 -15.01
C SER A 362 4.28 -14.74 -15.46
N MET A 363 4.89 -15.70 -14.78
CA MET A 363 6.16 -16.26 -15.24
C MET A 363 6.04 -16.95 -16.60
N ALA A 364 4.87 -17.47 -16.97
CA ALA A 364 4.63 -18.02 -18.29
C ALA A 364 4.77 -16.94 -19.40
N ASP A 365 4.22 -15.74 -19.17
CA ASP A 365 4.32 -14.63 -20.11
C ASP A 365 5.75 -14.10 -20.19
N ILE A 366 6.45 -13.98 -19.06
CA ILE A 366 7.87 -13.60 -19.02
C ILE A 366 8.71 -14.60 -19.86
N ARG A 367 8.54 -15.91 -19.64
CA ARG A 367 9.22 -16.96 -20.41
C ARG A 367 8.90 -16.89 -21.90
N SER A 368 7.63 -16.66 -22.25
CA SER A 368 7.19 -16.51 -23.63
C SER A 368 7.89 -15.35 -24.35
N VAL A 369 8.07 -14.21 -23.67
CA VAL A 369 8.80 -13.06 -24.23
C VAL A 369 10.27 -13.42 -24.48
N PHE A 370 10.94 -14.09 -23.56
CA PHE A 370 12.34 -14.51 -23.75
C PHE A 370 12.54 -15.58 -24.83
N ASN A 371 11.51 -16.31 -25.17
CA ASN A 371 11.48 -17.25 -26.29
C ASN A 371 11.03 -16.58 -27.60
N GLY A 372 10.66 -15.30 -27.55
CA GLY A 372 10.24 -14.49 -28.68
C GLY A 372 11.41 -13.84 -29.46
N PRO A 373 11.13 -12.93 -30.39
CA PRO A 373 12.12 -12.28 -31.24
C PRO A 373 13.06 -11.36 -30.46
N PHE A 374 14.29 -11.18 -31.01
CA PHE A 374 15.29 -10.25 -30.51
C PHE A 374 15.08 -8.86 -31.11
N THR A 375 15.62 -7.84 -30.46
CA THR A 375 15.66 -6.47 -30.96
C THR A 375 16.96 -6.21 -31.74
N HIS A 376 16.85 -5.43 -32.82
CA HIS A 376 17.95 -4.98 -33.60
C HIS A 376 17.82 -3.50 -33.96
N LYS A 377 18.94 -2.82 -34.14
CA LYS A 377 19.03 -1.46 -34.65
C LYS A 377 19.84 -1.44 -35.93
N GLU A 378 19.21 -1.17 -37.08
CA GLU A 378 19.85 -1.22 -38.41
C GLU A 378 20.96 -0.17 -38.59
N SER A 379 20.76 1.01 -37.98
CA SER A 379 21.76 2.08 -37.95
C SER A 379 21.56 2.97 -36.73
N PRO A 380 22.57 3.77 -36.31
CA PRO A 380 22.44 4.66 -35.14
C PRO A 380 21.22 5.59 -35.16
N ASP A 381 20.76 6.00 -36.33
CA ASP A 381 19.69 6.95 -36.55
C ASP A 381 18.32 6.32 -36.78
N ARG A 382 18.24 4.98 -36.87
CA ARG A 382 16.99 4.26 -37.12
C ARG A 382 16.33 3.77 -35.81
N HIS A 383 15.04 3.47 -35.93
CA HIS A 383 14.26 2.89 -34.81
C HIS A 383 14.69 1.43 -34.57
N TRP A 384 14.47 1.00 -33.34
CA TRP A 384 14.61 -0.38 -32.93
C TRP A 384 13.54 -1.25 -33.60
N VAL A 385 13.94 -2.34 -34.24
CA VAL A 385 13.09 -3.25 -35.00
C VAL A 385 13.30 -4.69 -34.57
N GLU A 386 12.39 -5.56 -34.97
CA GLU A 386 12.54 -7.00 -34.79
C GLU A 386 13.71 -7.53 -35.66
N TYR A 387 14.59 -8.33 -35.07
CA TYR A 387 15.68 -8.98 -35.80
C TYR A 387 15.14 -10.05 -36.74
N GLN A 388 15.37 -9.91 -38.02
CA GLN A 388 14.89 -10.80 -39.08
C GLN A 388 15.98 -11.77 -39.59
N GLY A 389 17.22 -11.68 -39.09
CA GLY A 389 18.32 -12.52 -39.50
C GLY A 389 18.28 -13.93 -38.92
N LYS A 390 19.25 -14.76 -39.32
CA LYS A 390 19.39 -16.13 -38.79
C LYS A 390 19.80 -16.10 -37.31
N ILE A 391 19.05 -16.78 -36.47
CA ILE A 391 19.39 -16.99 -35.08
C ILE A 391 20.32 -18.21 -34.97
N PRO A 392 21.47 -18.09 -34.30
CA PRO A 392 22.42 -19.22 -34.18
C PRO A 392 21.85 -20.31 -33.24
N TYR A 393 22.42 -21.51 -33.34
CA TYR A 393 22.13 -22.65 -32.49
C TYR A 393 23.31 -22.92 -31.54
N PRO A 394 23.07 -23.21 -30.25
CA PRO A 394 21.77 -23.15 -29.58
C PRO A 394 21.23 -21.71 -29.52
N ARG A 395 19.91 -21.59 -29.40
CA ARG A 395 19.27 -20.28 -29.28
C ARG A 395 19.96 -19.46 -28.17
N PRO A 396 20.37 -18.21 -28.41
CA PRO A 396 20.97 -17.36 -27.40
C PRO A 396 20.08 -17.23 -26.15
N GLY A 397 20.68 -17.40 -24.96
CA GLY A 397 19.98 -17.42 -23.67
C GLY A 397 19.44 -18.79 -23.24
N THR A 398 19.75 -19.86 -23.99
CA THR A 398 19.52 -21.24 -23.57
C THR A 398 20.58 -21.67 -22.54
N CYS A 399 20.18 -22.40 -21.52
CA CYS A 399 21.10 -22.97 -20.54
C CYS A 399 21.64 -24.32 -21.06
N PRO A 400 22.97 -24.49 -21.18
CA PRO A 400 23.56 -25.74 -21.64
C PRO A 400 23.32 -26.85 -20.62
N SER A 401 22.97 -28.04 -21.11
CA SER A 401 22.89 -29.24 -20.29
C SER A 401 23.04 -30.48 -21.14
N LYS A 402 23.56 -31.56 -20.56
CA LYS A 402 23.67 -32.88 -21.24
C LYS A 402 22.32 -33.43 -21.71
N ALA A 403 21.24 -33.07 -21.03
CA ALA A 403 19.89 -33.47 -21.37
C ALA A 403 19.34 -32.70 -22.58
N PHE A 404 19.83 -31.47 -22.81
CA PHE A 404 19.45 -30.63 -23.94
C PHE A 404 20.24 -31.00 -25.20
N ASP A 405 21.57 -31.01 -25.08
CA ASP A 405 22.49 -31.38 -26.16
C ASP A 405 23.78 -31.97 -25.54
N SER A 406 24.10 -33.22 -25.88
CA SER A 406 25.28 -33.91 -25.36
C SER A 406 26.62 -33.27 -25.75
N THR A 407 26.64 -32.46 -26.82
CA THR A 407 27.83 -31.75 -27.30
C THR A 407 28.05 -30.40 -26.64
N ILE A 408 27.02 -29.82 -25.98
CA ILE A 408 27.05 -28.51 -25.36
C ILE A 408 26.80 -28.68 -23.86
N GLN A 409 27.85 -28.94 -23.09
CA GLN A 409 27.78 -29.24 -21.68
C GLN A 409 27.88 -28.00 -20.79
N THR A 410 28.65 -27.00 -21.27
CA THR A 410 28.90 -25.73 -20.59
C THR A 410 28.77 -24.56 -21.55
N THR A 411 28.69 -23.34 -21.04
CA THR A 411 28.66 -22.13 -21.88
C THR A 411 29.96 -21.88 -22.65
N LYS A 412 31.06 -22.54 -22.27
CA LYS A 412 32.34 -22.51 -23.04
C LYS A 412 32.26 -23.28 -24.35
N ASP A 413 31.30 -24.19 -24.47
CA ASP A 413 31.09 -24.99 -25.69
C ASP A 413 30.23 -24.27 -26.73
N PHE A 414 29.73 -23.05 -26.40
CA PHE A 414 29.01 -22.21 -27.34
C PHE A 414 29.90 -21.77 -28.50
N SER A 415 29.36 -21.83 -29.71
CA SER A 415 30.07 -21.32 -30.90
C SER A 415 30.29 -19.81 -30.82
N ASP A 416 31.31 -19.32 -31.52
CA ASP A 416 31.61 -17.89 -31.58
C ASP A 416 30.41 -17.08 -32.13
N ASP A 417 29.57 -17.68 -32.99
CA ASP A 417 28.34 -17.05 -33.51
C ASP A 417 27.31 -16.80 -32.38
N VAL A 418 27.10 -17.76 -31.49
CA VAL A 418 26.18 -17.61 -30.34
C VAL A 418 26.68 -16.54 -29.40
N VAL A 419 27.97 -16.56 -29.06
CA VAL A 419 28.58 -15.58 -28.14
C VAL A 419 28.60 -14.18 -28.76
N SER A 420 28.90 -14.05 -30.05
CA SER A 420 28.83 -12.76 -30.76
C SER A 420 27.41 -12.25 -30.88
N PHE A 421 26.43 -13.13 -31.09
CA PHE A 421 25.04 -12.76 -31.17
C PHE A 421 24.54 -12.17 -29.83
N ILE A 422 24.79 -12.84 -28.69
CA ILE A 422 24.36 -12.37 -27.38
C ILE A 422 25.00 -11.02 -27.03
N LYS A 423 26.27 -10.81 -27.41
CA LYS A 423 26.99 -9.55 -27.20
C LYS A 423 26.29 -8.37 -27.85
N ASN A 424 25.68 -8.58 -29.02
CA ASN A 424 25.10 -7.53 -29.86
C ASN A 424 23.55 -7.44 -29.71
N HIS A 425 22.88 -8.51 -29.26
CA HIS A 425 21.42 -8.60 -29.20
C HIS A 425 20.91 -9.08 -27.80
N PRO A 426 21.26 -8.40 -26.71
CA PRO A 426 20.83 -8.83 -25.37
C PRO A 426 19.38 -8.45 -25.04
N VAL A 427 18.68 -7.72 -25.92
CA VAL A 427 17.36 -7.14 -25.67
C VAL A 427 16.30 -7.87 -26.48
N MET A 428 15.21 -8.26 -25.80
CA MET A 428 14.04 -8.86 -26.46
C MET A 428 13.17 -7.77 -27.11
N TYR A 429 12.58 -8.09 -28.27
CA TYR A 429 11.73 -7.14 -29.00
C TYR A 429 10.38 -6.93 -28.35
N LYS A 430 9.75 -8.00 -27.86
CA LYS A 430 8.46 -7.92 -27.18
C LYS A 430 8.64 -7.50 -25.73
N ALA A 431 7.74 -6.63 -25.25
CA ALA A 431 7.65 -6.29 -23.84
C ALA A 431 6.78 -7.31 -23.08
N VAL A 432 7.00 -7.42 -21.79
CA VAL A 432 6.16 -8.18 -20.86
C VAL A 432 5.03 -7.28 -20.37
N TYR A 433 3.81 -7.72 -20.60
CA TYR A 433 2.60 -7.04 -20.12
C TYR A 433 2.07 -7.67 -18.83
N PRO A 434 1.44 -6.90 -17.96
CA PRO A 434 0.81 -7.46 -16.76
C PRO A 434 -0.39 -8.34 -17.12
N ILE A 435 -0.77 -9.21 -16.20
CA ILE A 435 -1.99 -10.01 -16.27
C ILE A 435 -3.18 -9.08 -16.54
N ASN A 436 -4.06 -9.43 -17.47
CA ASN A 436 -5.17 -8.60 -17.94
C ASN A 436 -4.76 -7.25 -18.56
N LYS A 437 -3.48 -7.06 -18.89
CA LYS A 437 -2.90 -5.85 -19.52
C LYS A 437 -3.20 -4.55 -18.75
N ARG A 438 -3.36 -4.63 -17.44
CA ARG A 438 -3.61 -3.48 -16.57
C ARG A 438 -3.06 -3.72 -15.16
N PRO A 439 -2.79 -2.67 -14.39
CA PRO A 439 -2.44 -2.80 -12.99
C PRO A 439 -3.56 -3.48 -12.17
N VAL A 440 -3.16 -4.13 -11.09
CA VAL A 440 -4.07 -4.72 -10.08
C VAL A 440 -4.45 -3.73 -8.99
N PHE A 441 -3.68 -2.65 -8.83
CA PHE A 441 -3.94 -1.57 -7.87
C PHE A 441 -3.28 -0.28 -8.35
N ILE A 442 -3.96 0.87 -8.17
CA ILE A 442 -3.46 2.17 -8.60
C ILE A 442 -3.83 3.24 -7.57
N GLN A 443 -2.88 4.15 -7.34
CA GLN A 443 -3.10 5.38 -6.59
C GLN A 443 -2.50 6.56 -7.36
N VAL A 444 -3.31 7.58 -7.60
CA VAL A 444 -2.91 8.77 -8.34
C VAL A 444 -3.29 10.03 -7.59
N ASN A 445 -2.47 11.07 -7.70
CA ASN A 445 -2.70 12.37 -7.04
C ASN A 445 -2.93 12.26 -5.52
N VAL A 446 -2.28 11.28 -4.88
CA VAL A 446 -2.19 11.14 -3.43
C VAL A 446 -0.90 11.78 -2.91
N GLY A 447 -0.87 12.13 -1.63
CA GLY A 447 0.29 12.78 -1.00
C GLY A 447 1.48 11.84 -0.73
N TYR A 448 1.51 10.64 -1.29
CA TYR A 448 2.55 9.63 -1.08
C TYR A 448 2.85 8.81 -2.34
N LYS A 449 3.99 8.13 -2.35
CA LYS A 449 4.37 7.11 -3.32
C LYS A 449 4.50 5.76 -2.65
N ILE A 450 4.08 4.70 -3.34
CA ILE A 450 4.27 3.33 -2.88
C ILE A 450 5.68 2.91 -3.25
N THR A 451 6.43 2.36 -2.28
CA THR A 451 7.86 2.04 -2.43
C THR A 451 8.20 0.58 -2.11
N GLN A 452 7.34 -0.13 -1.36
CA GLN A 452 7.58 -1.50 -0.94
C GLN A 452 6.31 -2.36 -1.11
N ILE A 453 6.47 -3.67 -1.29
CA ILE A 453 5.36 -4.60 -1.43
C ILE A 453 5.68 -5.97 -0.81
N VAL A 454 4.72 -6.49 -0.05
CA VAL A 454 4.62 -7.92 0.25
C VAL A 454 3.21 -8.41 0.00
N VAL A 455 3.05 -9.68 -0.37
CA VAL A 455 1.75 -10.26 -0.73
C VAL A 455 1.52 -11.53 0.08
N ASP A 456 0.35 -11.62 0.73
CA ASP A 456 -0.07 -12.85 1.43
C ASP A 456 -1.18 -13.58 0.67
N ARG A 457 -1.13 -14.91 0.72
CA ARG A 457 -2.19 -15.76 0.20
C ARG A 457 -3.18 -16.09 1.28
N VAL A 458 -4.42 -15.65 1.10
CA VAL A 458 -5.48 -15.84 2.07
C VAL A 458 -6.60 -16.70 1.49
N THR A 459 -6.93 -17.79 2.18
CA THR A 459 -8.09 -18.60 1.87
C THR A 459 -9.29 -18.05 2.62
N ALA A 460 -10.26 -17.53 1.89
CA ALA A 460 -11.54 -17.07 2.37
C ALA A 460 -12.64 -18.13 2.12
N LYS A 461 -13.84 -17.88 2.58
CA LYS A 461 -14.99 -18.79 2.39
C LYS A 461 -15.36 -18.96 0.91
N ASP A 462 -15.24 -17.90 0.13
CA ASP A 462 -15.66 -17.78 -1.26
C ASP A 462 -14.52 -17.87 -2.29
N GLY A 463 -13.26 -18.07 -1.83
CA GLY A 463 -12.12 -18.21 -2.72
C GLY A 463 -10.77 -17.98 -2.09
N GLN A 464 -9.74 -17.92 -2.93
CA GLN A 464 -8.39 -17.53 -2.54
C GLN A 464 -8.08 -16.13 -3.07
N TYR A 465 -7.44 -15.33 -2.23
CA TYR A 465 -7.13 -13.93 -2.51
C TYR A 465 -5.67 -13.62 -2.25
N ALA A 466 -5.08 -12.82 -3.12
CA ALA A 466 -3.78 -12.19 -2.88
C ALA A 466 -4.02 -10.85 -2.20
N VAL A 467 -3.60 -10.73 -0.94
CA VAL A 467 -3.70 -9.48 -0.18
C VAL A 467 -2.38 -8.76 -0.27
N LEU A 468 -2.44 -7.53 -0.76
CA LEU A 468 -1.29 -6.65 -0.94
C LEU A 468 -1.08 -5.83 0.33
N PHE A 469 0.16 -5.79 0.81
CA PHE A 469 0.61 -4.85 1.83
C PHE A 469 1.67 -3.97 1.20
N LEU A 470 1.42 -2.67 1.18
CA LEU A 470 2.17 -1.70 0.40
C LEU A 470 2.76 -0.64 1.33
N GLY A 471 4.08 -0.55 1.38
CA GLY A 471 4.79 0.49 2.13
C GLY A 471 4.91 1.77 1.32
N THR A 472 4.85 2.93 1.98
CA THR A 472 4.93 4.25 1.34
C THR A 472 6.14 5.06 1.79
N ASP A 473 6.43 6.13 1.05
CA ASP A 473 7.50 7.09 1.36
C ASP A 473 7.15 8.07 2.51
N VAL A 474 5.93 7.99 3.04
CA VAL A 474 5.46 8.81 4.18
C VAL A 474 5.22 7.98 5.45
N GLY A 475 5.63 6.71 5.48
CA GLY A 475 5.53 5.86 6.67
C GLY A 475 4.16 5.25 6.91
N THR A 476 3.37 5.06 5.86
CA THR A 476 2.12 4.30 5.93
C THR A 476 2.28 2.91 5.31
N VAL A 477 1.50 1.96 5.81
CA VAL A 477 1.30 0.65 5.19
C VAL A 477 -0.16 0.55 4.76
N ILE A 478 -0.36 0.25 3.49
CA ILE A 478 -1.68 0.11 2.87
C ILE A 478 -1.99 -1.37 2.72
N LYS A 479 -3.20 -1.78 3.13
CA LYS A 479 -3.73 -3.12 2.89
C LYS A 479 -4.80 -3.07 1.82
N ALA A 480 -4.58 -3.77 0.72
CA ALA A 480 -5.47 -3.76 -0.44
C ALA A 480 -5.59 -5.14 -1.08
N LEU A 481 -6.61 -5.32 -1.89
CA LEU A 481 -6.74 -6.48 -2.76
C LEU A 481 -7.41 -6.09 -4.09
N SER A 482 -7.19 -6.93 -5.10
CA SER A 482 -7.88 -6.84 -6.37
C SER A 482 -8.84 -8.03 -6.50
N VAL A 483 -10.12 -7.74 -6.68
CA VAL A 483 -11.18 -8.75 -6.78
C VAL A 483 -11.66 -8.83 -8.22
N THR A 484 -11.48 -9.98 -8.85
CA THR A 484 -11.98 -10.23 -10.19
C THR A 484 -13.49 -10.50 -10.13
N LYS A 485 -14.31 -9.59 -10.67
CA LYS A 485 -15.77 -9.78 -10.81
C LYS A 485 -16.07 -10.65 -12.01
N ASP A 486 -15.50 -10.30 -13.15
CA ASP A 486 -15.65 -10.98 -14.45
C ASP A 486 -14.27 -11.09 -15.11
N SER A 487 -14.16 -11.86 -16.19
CA SER A 487 -12.91 -12.09 -16.91
C SER A 487 -12.18 -10.81 -17.38
N LEU A 488 -12.86 -9.68 -17.43
CA LEU A 488 -12.33 -8.40 -17.89
C LEU A 488 -12.31 -7.30 -16.82
N ASN A 489 -13.11 -7.44 -15.74
CA ASN A 489 -13.28 -6.40 -14.73
C ASN A 489 -12.74 -6.86 -13.36
N ALA A 490 -11.67 -6.24 -12.92
CA ALA A 490 -11.16 -6.33 -11.57
C ALA A 490 -11.52 -5.06 -10.80
N GLU A 491 -11.98 -5.21 -9.58
CA GLU A 491 -12.26 -4.12 -8.65
C GLU A 491 -11.14 -4.02 -7.63
N GLU A 492 -10.66 -2.80 -7.42
CA GLU A 492 -9.68 -2.49 -6.38
C GLU A 492 -10.39 -2.25 -5.05
N VAL A 493 -10.04 -3.01 -4.04
CA VAL A 493 -10.59 -2.87 -2.69
C VAL A 493 -9.49 -2.42 -1.74
N LEU A 494 -9.57 -1.17 -1.30
CA LEU A 494 -8.65 -0.59 -0.34
C LEU A 494 -9.21 -0.77 1.08
N LEU A 495 -8.62 -1.69 1.83
CA LEU A 495 -9.11 -2.12 3.15
C LEU A 495 -8.67 -1.17 4.25
N GLU A 496 -7.36 -1.00 4.42
CA GLU A 496 -6.80 -0.27 5.53
C GLU A 496 -5.63 0.61 5.09
N GLU A 497 -5.51 1.76 5.73
CA GLU A 497 -4.36 2.66 5.67
C GLU A 497 -3.84 2.87 7.09
N LEU A 498 -2.61 2.46 7.34
CA LEU A 498 -2.00 2.36 8.66
C LEU A 498 -0.81 3.30 8.74
N GLN A 499 -0.86 4.35 9.56
CA GLN A 499 0.31 5.18 9.86
C GLN A 499 1.18 4.41 10.87
N VAL A 500 2.28 3.81 10.39
CA VAL A 500 3.08 2.87 11.20
C VAL A 500 4.26 3.52 11.91
N PHE A 501 4.64 4.73 11.52
CA PHE A 501 5.65 5.54 12.20
C PHE A 501 5.04 6.86 12.66
N GLU A 502 5.49 7.37 13.80
CA GLU A 502 5.01 8.64 14.38
C GLU A 502 5.33 9.82 13.48
N GLU A 503 6.57 9.87 12.98
CA GLU A 503 6.98 10.85 11.97
C GLU A 503 6.78 10.31 10.56
N SER A 504 6.60 11.21 9.60
CA SER A 504 6.53 10.86 8.17
C SER A 504 7.90 10.44 7.66
N THR A 505 8.23 9.15 7.80
CA THR A 505 9.50 8.56 7.37
C THR A 505 9.24 7.41 6.38
N PRO A 506 10.03 7.31 5.29
CA PRO A 506 9.83 6.25 4.31
C PRO A 506 9.93 4.84 4.89
N VAL A 507 9.03 3.96 4.45
CA VAL A 507 9.19 2.51 4.63
C VAL A 507 10.30 2.05 3.69
N LEU A 508 11.44 1.62 4.24
CA LEU A 508 12.63 1.23 3.49
C LEU A 508 12.66 -0.26 3.16
N THR A 509 12.03 -1.07 4.00
CA THR A 509 11.94 -2.51 3.81
C THR A 509 10.64 -3.03 4.44
N LEU A 510 10.07 -4.06 3.83
CA LEU A 510 8.83 -4.68 4.27
C LEU A 510 8.98 -6.20 4.16
N GLU A 511 8.75 -6.91 5.26
CA GLU A 511 8.83 -8.35 5.31
C GLU A 511 7.57 -8.95 5.91
N ILE A 512 7.25 -10.18 5.52
CA ILE A 512 6.06 -10.89 5.99
C ILE A 512 6.43 -12.24 6.59
N SER A 513 5.86 -12.54 7.77
CA SER A 513 5.85 -13.87 8.34
C SER A 513 4.46 -14.49 8.19
N ALA A 514 4.35 -15.43 7.28
CA ALA A 514 3.10 -16.16 7.06
C ALA A 514 2.74 -17.05 8.27
N LYS A 515 3.74 -17.58 8.97
CA LYS A 515 3.57 -18.43 10.16
C LYS A 515 3.06 -17.63 11.36
N GLN A 516 3.68 -16.47 11.63
CA GLN A 516 3.29 -15.59 12.74
C GLN A 516 2.09 -14.70 12.42
N LYS A 517 1.68 -14.62 11.15
CA LYS A 517 0.63 -13.71 10.68
C LYS A 517 0.92 -12.24 11.00
N GLN A 518 2.17 -11.84 10.75
CA GLN A 518 2.72 -10.52 11.03
C GLN A 518 3.46 -9.95 9.82
N ILE A 519 3.51 -8.62 9.74
CA ILE A 519 4.36 -7.85 8.84
C ILE A 519 5.37 -7.09 9.68
N TYR A 520 6.55 -6.89 9.13
CA TYR A 520 7.63 -6.10 9.71
C TYR A 520 7.99 -4.99 8.73
N ALA A 521 7.82 -3.74 9.15
CA ALA A 521 8.15 -2.55 8.37
C ALA A 521 9.38 -1.86 8.98
N GLY A 522 10.43 -1.68 8.19
CA GLY A 522 11.65 -0.99 8.60
C GLY A 522 11.73 0.42 8.01
N SER A 523 12.24 1.37 8.80
CA SER A 523 12.53 2.75 8.41
C SER A 523 13.93 3.16 8.84
N LYS A 524 14.28 4.43 8.67
CA LYS A 524 15.52 4.97 9.25
C LYS A 524 15.50 4.99 10.79
N ASP A 525 14.33 5.02 11.43
CA ASP A 525 14.16 5.28 12.86
C ASP A 525 13.82 4.02 13.67
N GLY A 526 13.44 2.93 13.01
CA GLY A 526 13.10 1.69 13.71
C GLY A 526 12.40 0.65 12.84
N VAL A 527 11.92 -0.39 13.49
CA VAL A 527 11.12 -1.47 12.90
C VAL A 527 9.80 -1.56 13.63
N VAL A 528 8.71 -1.73 12.90
CA VAL A 528 7.38 -1.91 13.47
C VAL A 528 6.82 -3.27 13.03
N GLN A 529 6.34 -4.03 14.01
CA GLN A 529 5.59 -5.26 13.82
C GLN A 529 4.11 -4.97 13.77
N LEU A 530 3.40 -5.51 12.78
CA LEU A 530 1.97 -5.30 12.54
C LEU A 530 1.25 -6.63 12.34
N ALA A 531 0.09 -6.80 12.94
CA ALA A 531 -0.78 -7.93 12.62
C ALA A 531 -1.33 -7.82 11.19
N LEU A 532 -1.48 -8.96 10.47
CA LEU A 532 -2.08 -8.97 9.12
C LEU A 532 -3.57 -8.59 9.12
N GLN A 533 -4.25 -8.65 10.26
CA GLN A 533 -5.69 -8.47 10.37
C GLN A 533 -6.09 -7.75 11.65
N ARG A 534 -7.14 -6.94 11.56
CA ARG A 534 -7.76 -6.15 12.66
C ARG A 534 -9.28 -6.27 12.61
N CYS A 535 -9.78 -7.53 12.57
CA CYS A 535 -11.19 -7.83 12.31
C CYS A 535 -12.15 -7.13 13.28
N GLY A 536 -11.82 -7.03 14.57
CA GLY A 536 -12.63 -6.32 15.55
C GLY A 536 -12.89 -4.84 15.23
N ALA A 537 -12.03 -4.21 14.43
CA ALA A 537 -12.20 -2.82 14.02
C ALA A 537 -13.35 -2.62 13.02
N TYR A 538 -13.78 -3.68 12.32
CA TYR A 538 -14.93 -3.63 11.40
C TYR A 538 -16.28 -3.60 12.14
N GLY A 539 -16.30 -3.84 13.45
CA GLY A 539 -17.51 -3.76 14.25
C GLY A 539 -18.08 -5.11 14.66
N THR A 540 -19.24 -5.07 15.34
CA THR A 540 -19.93 -6.26 15.85
C THR A 540 -21.08 -6.70 14.97
N ALA A 541 -21.54 -5.85 14.04
CA ALA A 541 -22.65 -6.18 13.15
C ALA A 541 -22.21 -7.09 12.01
N CYS A 542 -23.06 -8.05 11.65
CA CYS A 542 -22.85 -8.92 10.50
C CYS A 542 -22.65 -8.14 9.20
N SER A 543 -23.46 -7.10 8.97
CA SER A 543 -23.39 -6.25 7.79
C SER A 543 -22.06 -5.51 7.66
N GLU A 544 -21.54 -4.93 8.75
CA GLU A 544 -20.28 -4.21 8.76
C GLU A 544 -19.10 -5.16 8.43
N CYS A 545 -19.13 -6.37 8.99
CA CYS A 545 -18.11 -7.39 8.75
C CYS A 545 -18.10 -7.90 7.28
N CYS A 546 -19.29 -8.13 6.70
CA CYS A 546 -19.42 -8.56 5.30
C CYS A 546 -19.02 -7.45 4.33
N LEU A 547 -19.43 -6.20 4.58
CA LEU A 547 -19.03 -5.03 3.79
C LEU A 547 -17.53 -4.77 3.84
N ALA A 548 -16.81 -5.22 4.88
CA ALA A 548 -15.38 -5.07 4.99
C ALA A 548 -14.63 -5.76 3.86
N ARG A 549 -15.14 -6.89 3.35
CA ARG A 549 -14.52 -7.68 2.26
C ARG A 549 -13.09 -8.10 2.58
N ASP A 550 -12.72 -8.12 3.87
CA ASP A 550 -11.40 -8.54 4.30
C ASP A 550 -11.33 -10.07 4.32
N PRO A 551 -10.48 -10.72 3.49
CA PRO A 551 -10.43 -12.17 3.41
C PRO A 551 -9.94 -12.85 4.70
N TYR A 552 -9.29 -12.12 5.60
CA TYR A 552 -8.91 -12.64 6.92
C TYR A 552 -10.07 -12.68 7.91
N CYS A 553 -11.20 -11.98 7.64
CA CYS A 553 -12.22 -11.70 8.63
C CYS A 553 -13.58 -12.28 8.24
N ALA A 554 -14.30 -12.83 9.22
CA ALA A 554 -15.66 -13.31 9.05
C ALA A 554 -16.48 -13.03 10.30
N TRP A 555 -17.80 -12.88 10.16
CA TRP A 555 -18.72 -12.77 11.28
C TRP A 555 -19.07 -14.15 11.84
N ASP A 556 -18.94 -14.37 13.14
CA ASP A 556 -19.07 -15.67 13.81
C ASP A 556 -20.43 -15.91 14.47
N GLY A 557 -21.34 -14.94 14.36
CA GLY A 557 -22.64 -14.94 15.04
C GLY A 557 -22.72 -13.89 16.13
N ASN A 558 -21.58 -13.32 16.57
CA ASN A 558 -21.49 -12.36 17.65
C ASN A 558 -20.65 -11.12 17.31
N SER A 559 -19.54 -11.34 16.59
CA SER A 559 -18.61 -10.26 16.23
C SER A 559 -17.85 -10.58 14.95
N CYS A 560 -17.22 -9.55 14.37
CA CYS A 560 -16.26 -9.74 13.28
C CYS A 560 -14.94 -10.25 13.85
N CYS A 561 -14.57 -11.47 13.49
CA CYS A 561 -13.40 -12.16 14.02
C CYS A 561 -12.56 -12.76 12.89
N ARG A 562 -11.38 -13.26 13.24
CA ARG A 562 -10.51 -13.94 12.28
C ARG A 562 -11.23 -15.16 11.65
N TYR A 563 -11.20 -15.20 10.32
CA TYR A 563 -11.68 -16.38 9.59
C TYR A 563 -10.75 -17.57 9.80
N VAL A 564 -11.34 -18.67 10.25
CA VAL A 564 -10.69 -19.99 10.31
C VAL A 564 -11.66 -20.95 9.63
N PRO A 565 -11.21 -21.74 8.64
CA PRO A 565 -12.03 -22.80 8.08
C PRO A 565 -12.57 -23.71 9.19
N ALA A 566 -13.88 -23.78 9.34
CA ALA A 566 -14.52 -24.48 10.45
C ALA A 566 -15.44 -25.58 9.94
N PRO A 567 -15.75 -26.63 10.77
CA PRO A 567 -16.78 -27.61 10.46
C PRO A 567 -18.12 -26.92 10.14
N LYS A 568 -18.93 -27.53 9.27
CA LYS A 568 -20.21 -26.98 8.76
C LYS A 568 -21.21 -26.45 9.80
N ARG A 569 -21.02 -26.74 11.10
CA ARG A 569 -21.92 -26.33 12.20
C ARG A 569 -21.61 -24.96 12.80
N GLN A 570 -20.46 -24.32 12.47
CA GLN A 570 -20.11 -23.02 13.00
C GLN A 570 -20.50 -21.90 12.02
N ILE A 571 -21.11 -20.84 12.56
CA ILE A 571 -21.45 -19.66 11.76
C ILE A 571 -20.15 -18.99 11.34
N ARG A 572 -19.98 -18.79 10.03
CA ARG A 572 -18.89 -18.00 9.43
C ARG A 572 -19.45 -17.30 8.22
N ARG A 573 -19.78 -16.00 8.35
CA ARG A 573 -20.34 -15.19 7.27
C ARG A 573 -19.26 -14.28 6.72
N GLN A 574 -19.05 -14.40 5.43
CA GLN A 574 -18.02 -13.67 4.71
C GLN A 574 -18.41 -13.61 3.23
N ASP A 575 -18.20 -12.48 2.60
CA ASP A 575 -18.36 -12.28 1.16
C ASP A 575 -17.31 -11.30 0.67
N VAL A 576 -16.16 -11.81 0.26
CA VAL A 576 -15.04 -10.99 -0.22
C VAL A 576 -15.32 -10.52 -1.65
N LYS A 577 -15.95 -11.37 -2.45
CA LYS A 577 -16.17 -11.10 -3.86
C LYS A 577 -17.16 -9.95 -4.10
N HIS A 578 -18.29 -9.96 -3.42
CA HIS A 578 -19.38 -9.00 -3.67
C HIS A 578 -19.57 -8.00 -2.51
N GLY A 579 -19.29 -8.41 -1.28
CA GLY A 579 -19.54 -7.60 -0.09
C GLY A 579 -21.03 -7.32 0.10
N ASP A 580 -21.88 -8.35 -0.10
CA ASP A 580 -23.33 -8.20 0.01
C ASP A 580 -23.86 -8.69 1.37
N PRO A 581 -24.21 -7.76 2.29
CA PRO A 581 -24.78 -8.15 3.57
C PRO A 581 -26.19 -8.69 3.46
N ILE A 582 -26.94 -8.35 2.42
CA ILE A 582 -28.33 -8.80 2.24
C ILE A 582 -28.37 -10.31 2.13
N ILE A 583 -27.46 -10.89 1.32
CA ILE A 583 -27.38 -12.34 1.11
C ILE A 583 -26.82 -13.04 2.37
N GLN A 584 -25.85 -12.44 3.05
CA GLN A 584 -25.12 -13.09 4.14
C GLN A 584 -25.80 -12.95 5.51
N CYS A 585 -26.56 -11.86 5.74
CA CYS A 585 -27.04 -11.46 7.08
C CYS A 585 -28.57 -11.40 7.18
N TRP A 586 -29.33 -11.81 6.16
CA TRP A 586 -30.78 -11.58 6.03
C TRP A 586 -31.64 -12.29 7.09
N ASP A 587 -31.16 -13.38 7.67
CA ASP A 587 -31.86 -14.20 8.66
C ASP A 587 -31.70 -13.69 10.11
N GLN A 588 -31.02 -12.58 10.29
CA GLN A 588 -30.86 -11.95 11.61
C GLN A 588 -32.00 -10.97 11.87
N GLU A 589 -32.65 -11.06 13.04
CA GLU A 589 -33.67 -10.11 13.52
C GLU A 589 -33.18 -8.66 13.54
N ASP A 590 -31.84 -8.45 13.56
CA ASP A 590 -31.20 -7.13 13.46
C ASP A 590 -31.49 -6.39 12.16
N TYR A 591 -31.90 -7.08 11.11
CA TYR A 591 -32.28 -6.47 9.85
C TYR A 591 -33.69 -5.84 9.92
N ALA A 592 -34.61 -6.45 10.67
CA ALA A 592 -35.98 -5.98 10.85
C ALA A 592 -36.11 -5.00 12.05
N ASN A 593 -35.27 -5.15 13.03
CA ASN A 593 -35.27 -4.34 14.24
C ASN A 593 -34.09 -3.35 14.21
N ASN A 594 -34.37 -2.11 13.89
CA ASN A 594 -33.52 -0.93 14.11
C ASN A 594 -33.01 -0.78 15.57
N VAL A 595 -32.73 -1.87 16.28
CA VAL A 595 -32.55 -1.95 17.72
C VAL A 595 -31.22 -1.30 18.18
N LEU A 596 -30.23 -1.26 17.33
CA LEU A 596 -28.91 -0.66 17.63
C LEU A 596 -28.77 0.79 17.13
N THR A 597 -29.83 1.40 16.58
CA THR A 597 -29.72 2.78 16.12
C THR A 597 -29.65 3.71 17.34
N GLU A 598 -28.53 4.38 17.52
CA GLU A 598 -28.33 5.37 18.55
C GLU A 598 -29.39 6.49 18.41
N LYS A 599 -30.19 6.71 19.45
CA LYS A 599 -31.18 7.78 19.48
C LYS A 599 -30.65 8.94 20.30
N LYS A 600 -30.34 10.06 19.62
CA LYS A 600 -29.81 11.28 20.25
C LYS A 600 -30.91 12.34 20.33
N LEU A 601 -31.16 12.87 21.52
CA LEU A 601 -32.02 14.05 21.70
C LEU A 601 -31.14 15.31 21.60
N VAL A 602 -31.44 16.17 20.65
CA VAL A 602 -30.70 17.42 20.40
C VAL A 602 -31.65 18.60 20.59
N PHE A 603 -31.19 19.62 21.31
CA PHE A 603 -31.91 20.88 21.48
C PHE A 603 -31.19 21.96 20.67
N GLY A 604 -31.89 22.61 19.76
CA GLY A 604 -31.43 23.78 19.01
C GLY A 604 -32.20 25.04 19.47
N VAL A 605 -31.53 26.18 19.41
CA VAL A 605 -32.15 27.48 19.70
C VAL A 605 -32.53 28.15 18.41
N GLN A 606 -33.75 28.67 18.31
CA GLN A 606 -34.24 29.39 17.13
C GLN A 606 -33.28 30.50 16.70
N TYR A 607 -33.04 30.64 15.39
CA TYR A 607 -32.09 31.54 14.73
C TYR A 607 -30.61 31.25 14.96
N ASN A 608 -30.25 30.27 15.82
CA ASN A 608 -28.88 29.80 15.95
C ASN A 608 -28.59 28.64 14.97
N SER A 609 -27.34 28.16 14.98
CA SER A 609 -26.94 26.99 14.22
C SER A 609 -26.87 25.74 15.09
N THR A 610 -27.18 24.59 14.52
CA THR A 610 -27.01 23.29 15.18
C THR A 610 -26.29 22.32 14.26
N PHE A 611 -25.51 21.42 14.85
CA PHE A 611 -24.76 20.40 14.14
C PHE A 611 -25.21 19.01 14.62
N LEU A 612 -25.59 18.16 13.65
CA LEU A 612 -25.93 16.77 13.89
C LEU A 612 -24.77 15.91 13.43
N GLU A 613 -23.98 15.42 14.38
CA GLU A 613 -22.77 14.66 14.11
C GLU A 613 -23.11 13.22 13.70
N CYS A 614 -22.66 12.82 12.52
CA CYS A 614 -22.80 11.48 12.01
C CYS A 614 -21.57 11.10 11.16
N SER A 615 -20.74 10.25 11.72
CA SER A 615 -19.53 9.76 11.06
C SER A 615 -19.66 8.25 10.84
N PRO A 616 -19.77 7.78 9.59
CA PRO A 616 -19.69 6.36 9.31
C PRO A 616 -18.27 5.85 9.59
N ARG A 617 -18.13 4.60 10.02
CA ARG A 617 -16.82 3.98 10.26
C ARG A 617 -15.99 3.88 9.01
N SER A 618 -16.63 3.55 7.88
CA SER A 618 -15.97 3.41 6.59
C SER A 618 -15.96 4.72 5.82
N GLN A 619 -14.82 5.07 5.25
CA GLN A 619 -14.70 6.20 4.33
C GLN A 619 -15.30 5.92 2.94
N GLN A 620 -15.60 4.65 2.64
CA GLN A 620 -16.26 4.22 1.40
C GLN A 620 -17.78 4.44 1.43
N THR A 621 -18.32 4.62 2.63
CA THR A 621 -19.76 4.82 2.85
C THR A 621 -20.17 6.25 2.52
N SER A 622 -21.25 6.40 1.76
CA SER A 622 -21.90 7.68 1.57
C SER A 622 -23.01 7.89 2.60
N VAL A 623 -23.16 9.12 3.10
CA VAL A 623 -24.21 9.47 4.06
C VAL A 623 -25.36 10.17 3.33
N ILE A 624 -26.58 9.70 3.57
CA ILE A 624 -27.83 10.34 3.14
C ILE A 624 -28.61 10.75 4.36
N TRP A 625 -29.13 11.99 4.37
CA TRP A 625 -29.94 12.51 5.42
C TRP A 625 -31.40 12.59 5.00
N SER A 626 -32.29 12.13 5.88
CA SER A 626 -33.75 12.33 5.74
C SER A 626 -34.34 12.85 7.05
N VAL A 627 -35.45 13.55 6.95
CA VAL A 627 -36.18 14.12 8.08
C VAL A 627 -37.61 13.66 8.09
N GLN A 628 -38.14 13.35 9.30
CA GLN A 628 -39.54 13.10 9.58
C GLN A 628 -40.02 14.22 10.53
N ARG A 629 -40.81 15.13 10.01
CA ARG A 629 -41.25 16.33 10.75
C ARG A 629 -42.40 16.06 11.73
N SER A 630 -43.25 15.07 11.46
CA SER A 630 -44.32 14.65 12.35
C SER A 630 -44.29 13.15 12.65
N LEU A 631 -44.82 12.73 13.77
CA LEU A 631 -44.80 11.31 14.22
C LEU A 631 -45.41 10.34 13.17
N ASN A 632 -46.39 10.79 12.41
CA ASN A 632 -47.07 10.01 11.38
C ASN A 632 -46.70 10.48 9.94
N GLY A 633 -45.77 11.42 9.79
CA GLY A 633 -45.33 11.95 8.50
C GLY A 633 -44.40 11.00 7.75
N GLN A 634 -44.38 11.13 6.46
CA GLN A 634 -43.40 10.44 5.61
C GLN A 634 -42.01 10.98 5.88
N GLN A 635 -40.98 10.14 5.64
CA GLN A 635 -39.58 10.56 5.67
C GLN A 635 -39.25 11.22 4.33
N GLU A 636 -38.74 12.44 4.40
CA GLU A 636 -38.31 13.23 3.23
C GLU A 636 -36.79 13.31 3.18
N GLU A 637 -36.21 13.16 2.00
CA GLU A 637 -34.80 13.39 1.81
C GLU A 637 -34.48 14.88 1.94
N ILE A 638 -33.40 15.21 2.66
CA ILE A 638 -33.02 16.60 2.92
C ILE A 638 -32.38 17.19 1.65
N LYS A 639 -32.94 18.29 1.18
CA LYS A 639 -32.34 19.14 0.14
C LYS A 639 -31.31 20.07 0.78
N TYR A 640 -30.08 20.04 0.25
CA TYR A 640 -28.99 20.85 0.76
C TYR A 640 -29.02 22.23 0.09
N ASP A 641 -28.80 23.28 0.89
CA ASP A 641 -28.75 24.67 0.45
C ASP A 641 -27.72 25.46 1.26
N SER A 642 -27.76 26.80 1.19
CA SER A 642 -26.88 27.68 2.00
C SER A 642 -27.14 27.61 3.51
N ARG A 643 -28.32 27.13 3.94
CA ARG A 643 -28.77 26.98 5.32
C ARG A 643 -28.55 25.57 5.87
N ILE A 644 -28.84 24.54 5.06
CA ILE A 644 -28.66 23.13 5.42
C ILE A 644 -27.49 22.56 4.64
N ILE A 645 -26.36 22.38 5.32
CA ILE A 645 -25.09 22.05 4.71
C ILE A 645 -24.68 20.64 5.14
N LYS A 646 -24.51 19.74 4.19
CA LYS A 646 -23.89 18.44 4.44
C LYS A 646 -22.38 18.62 4.55
N THR A 647 -21.82 18.17 5.68
CA THR A 647 -20.37 18.15 5.91
C THR A 647 -19.86 16.70 5.95
N ARG A 648 -18.53 16.51 6.00
CA ARG A 648 -17.92 15.18 6.13
C ARG A 648 -18.30 14.49 7.47
N LEU A 649 -18.53 15.26 8.54
CA LEU A 649 -18.78 14.74 9.89
C LEU A 649 -20.25 14.81 10.29
N GLY A 650 -21.15 15.32 9.46
CA GLY A 650 -22.56 15.45 9.81
C GLY A 650 -23.34 16.49 9.01
N LEU A 651 -24.44 16.96 9.59
CA LEU A 651 -25.35 17.94 9.02
C LEU A 651 -25.32 19.23 9.82
N LEU A 652 -24.94 20.34 9.20
CA LEU A 652 -24.98 21.68 9.79
C LEU A 652 -26.29 22.37 9.33
N ILE A 653 -27.12 22.76 10.30
CA ILE A 653 -28.34 23.54 10.06
C ILE A 653 -28.10 24.94 10.62
N ARG A 654 -28.09 25.95 9.75
CA ARG A 654 -27.93 27.36 10.09
C ARG A 654 -29.29 28.01 10.27
N HIS A 655 -29.37 29.04 11.13
CA HIS A 655 -30.60 29.80 11.36
C HIS A 655 -31.84 28.93 11.55
N LEU A 656 -31.80 28.09 12.61
CA LEU A 656 -32.85 27.16 12.95
C LEU A 656 -34.22 27.86 12.98
N GLN A 657 -35.20 27.23 12.31
CA GLN A 657 -36.60 27.63 12.30
C GLN A 657 -37.42 26.60 13.07
N GLU A 658 -38.63 26.97 13.48
CA GLU A 658 -39.54 26.07 14.20
C GLU A 658 -39.85 24.81 13.39
N ASP A 659 -39.98 24.96 12.07
CA ASP A 659 -40.22 23.85 11.13
C ASP A 659 -39.04 22.89 10.94
N ASP A 660 -37.87 23.20 11.48
CA ASP A 660 -36.73 22.28 11.51
C ASP A 660 -36.83 21.22 12.59
N ALA A 661 -37.81 21.34 13.52
CA ALA A 661 -38.07 20.33 14.51
C ALA A 661 -38.51 19.02 13.84
N GLY A 662 -37.96 17.88 14.33
CA GLY A 662 -38.30 16.59 13.77
C GLY A 662 -37.28 15.50 14.11
N ILE A 663 -37.51 14.34 13.52
CA ILE A 663 -36.56 13.20 13.64
C ILE A 663 -35.70 13.14 12.37
N TYR A 664 -34.43 13.39 12.54
CA TYR A 664 -33.42 13.29 11.49
C TYR A 664 -32.79 11.92 11.48
N TYR A 665 -32.71 11.30 10.31
CA TYR A 665 -32.12 9.99 10.12
C TYR A 665 -30.82 10.15 9.34
N CYS A 666 -29.71 9.74 9.93
CA CYS A 666 -28.45 9.57 9.24
C CYS A 666 -28.37 8.15 8.69
N ARG A 667 -28.35 8.00 7.38
CA ARG A 667 -28.26 6.71 6.69
C ARG A 667 -26.92 6.56 6.02
N ALA A 668 -26.25 5.44 6.29
CA ALA A 668 -25.09 4.98 5.55
C ALA A 668 -25.54 4.19 4.32
N VAL A 669 -25.00 4.53 3.17
CA VAL A 669 -25.24 3.82 1.91
C VAL A 669 -23.90 3.36 1.37
N GLU A 670 -23.79 2.06 1.16
CA GLU A 670 -22.61 1.45 0.56
C GLU A 670 -23.07 0.35 -0.40
N ASN A 671 -22.64 0.43 -1.64
CA ASN A 671 -23.18 -0.38 -2.74
C ASN A 671 -24.73 -0.29 -2.80
N THR A 672 -25.42 -1.40 -2.68
CA THR A 672 -26.90 -1.50 -2.63
C THR A 672 -27.44 -1.53 -1.19
N PHE A 673 -26.56 -1.58 -0.18
CA PHE A 673 -26.96 -1.70 1.22
C PHE A 673 -27.13 -0.34 1.89
N THR A 674 -28.24 -0.19 2.63
CA THR A 674 -28.55 1.04 3.37
C THR A 674 -28.84 0.73 4.84
N GLN A 675 -28.15 1.40 5.75
CA GLN A 675 -28.31 1.25 7.19
C GLN A 675 -28.50 2.61 7.87
N ILE A 676 -29.37 2.68 8.89
CA ILE A 676 -29.49 3.87 9.72
C ILE A 676 -28.42 3.80 10.81
N ILE A 677 -27.50 4.79 10.82
CA ILE A 677 -26.44 4.89 11.84
C ILE A 677 -27.00 5.52 13.12
N THR A 678 -27.65 6.68 12.99
CA THR A 678 -28.11 7.48 14.12
C THR A 678 -29.44 8.15 13.81
N LYS A 679 -30.31 8.25 14.83
CA LYS A 679 -31.57 9.01 14.79
C LYS A 679 -31.44 10.20 15.75
N PHE A 680 -31.60 11.41 15.21
CA PHE A 680 -31.60 12.64 16.02
C PHE A 680 -33.00 13.15 16.17
N HIS A 681 -33.46 13.32 17.40
CA HIS A 681 -34.71 14.03 17.70
C HIS A 681 -34.36 15.48 17.98
N LEU A 682 -34.48 16.35 16.97
CA LEU A 682 -34.21 17.79 17.09
C LEU A 682 -35.43 18.50 17.62
N LYS A 683 -35.28 19.15 18.75
CA LYS A 683 -36.29 20.02 19.40
C LYS A 683 -35.81 21.46 19.37
N ILE A 684 -36.70 22.38 18.94
CA ILE A 684 -36.37 23.80 18.83
C ILE A 684 -36.85 24.52 20.09
N ILE A 685 -35.95 25.28 20.70
CA ILE A 685 -36.23 26.22 21.77
C ILE A 685 -36.51 27.58 21.13
N LEU A 686 -37.75 28.02 21.22
CA LEU A 686 -38.18 29.29 20.65
C LEU A 686 -37.58 30.46 21.44
N SER A 687 -37.10 31.48 20.74
CA SER A 687 -36.67 32.72 21.34
C SER A 687 -37.90 33.64 21.52
N ASP A 688 -38.49 33.66 22.69
CA ASP A 688 -39.56 34.60 23.04
C ASP A 688 -39.02 36.06 23.06
N PHE A 689 -38.76 36.63 21.91
CA PHE A 689 -38.60 38.08 21.75
C PHE A 689 -39.91 38.68 21.18
N LYS A 690 -40.97 38.65 21.93
CA LYS A 690 -41.99 39.71 21.80
C LYS A 690 -41.49 40.89 22.65
N ALA A 691 -40.91 41.89 22.01
CA ALA A 691 -40.77 43.21 22.61
C ALA A 691 -42.13 43.80 22.86
N THR A 692 -42.69 43.48 24.00
CA THR A 692 -43.87 44.23 24.52
C THR A 692 -43.36 45.59 25.01
N SER A 693 -43.63 46.60 24.23
CA SER A 693 -43.62 48.00 24.63
C SER A 693 -44.22 48.15 26.03
N MET A 694 -43.41 48.49 27.03
CA MET A 694 -43.88 48.92 28.33
C MET A 694 -44.58 50.27 28.22
N LYS A 695 -45.93 50.26 28.29
CA LYS A 695 -46.68 51.37 28.85
C LYS A 695 -47.04 51.00 30.28
N ALA A 696 -46.58 51.86 31.17
CA ALA A 696 -46.87 51.76 32.60
C ALA A 696 -48.37 51.82 32.90
N GLY A 697 -48.84 50.97 33.79
CA GLY A 697 -50.18 51.01 34.39
C GLY A 697 -50.20 50.09 35.60
N PHE A 698 -50.10 50.71 36.75
CA PHE A 698 -50.42 50.04 38.07
C PHE A 698 -51.79 49.50 38.03
N ASN A 699 -52.01 48.26 38.50
CA ASN A 699 -53.08 47.92 39.50
C ASN A 699 -52.88 46.50 40.09
N GLU A 700 -53.04 46.42 41.35
CA GLU A 700 -53.04 45.27 42.23
C GLU A 700 -54.19 44.33 41.92
N GLY A 701 -53.98 43.03 42.01
CA GLY A 701 -55.00 41.99 41.99
C GLY A 701 -54.46 40.64 42.43
N LYS A 702 -54.72 40.23 43.63
CA LYS A 702 -54.39 38.92 44.22
C LYS A 702 -55.04 37.77 43.45
N GLY A 703 -54.27 36.74 43.17
CA GLY A 703 -54.74 35.43 42.72
C GLY A 703 -53.61 34.39 42.75
N ARG A 704 -53.65 33.58 43.82
CA ARG A 704 -52.81 32.38 43.95
C ARG A 704 -53.16 31.41 42.83
N ASP A 705 -52.17 30.98 42.05
CA ASP A 705 -52.04 29.55 41.69
C ASP A 705 -50.60 29.21 41.29
N SER A 706 -50.08 28.17 41.94
CA SER A 706 -48.74 27.70 41.86
C SER A 706 -48.56 26.70 40.69
N ARG A 707 -47.81 27.02 39.75
CA ARG A 707 -47.04 26.05 38.96
C ARG A 707 -45.69 26.67 38.56
N ASN A 708 -44.69 26.46 39.40
CA ASN A 708 -43.28 26.78 39.12
C ASN A 708 -42.79 25.96 37.96
N ARG A 709 -42.92 26.46 36.72
CA ARG A 709 -42.06 26.08 35.60
C ARG A 709 -40.86 27.02 35.63
N THR A 710 -39.70 26.47 36.01
CA THR A 710 -38.41 27.17 35.93
C THR A 710 -38.16 27.56 34.49
N ARG A 711 -38.51 28.79 34.12
CA ARG A 711 -38.13 29.39 32.81
C ARG A 711 -36.63 29.67 32.84
N LEU A 712 -35.87 28.98 31.97
CA LEU A 712 -34.47 29.33 31.65
C LEU A 712 -34.46 30.73 31.03
N ARG A 713 -33.75 31.68 31.64
CA ARG A 713 -33.56 33.00 31.05
C ARG A 713 -32.47 32.92 29.96
N TYR A 714 -32.76 33.42 28.76
CA TYR A 714 -31.84 33.48 27.62
C TYR A 714 -30.47 34.13 27.95
N LYS A 715 -30.49 35.09 28.90
CA LYS A 715 -29.25 35.71 29.43
C LYS A 715 -28.33 34.73 30.13
N ASP A 716 -28.87 33.75 30.84
CA ASP A 716 -28.09 32.77 31.59
C ASP A 716 -27.46 31.74 30.63
N PHE A 717 -28.16 31.48 29.52
CA PHE A 717 -27.66 30.64 28.44
C PHE A 717 -26.50 31.32 27.65
N LEU A 718 -26.61 32.61 27.31
CA LEU A 718 -25.56 33.35 26.63
C LEU A 718 -24.28 33.54 27.46
N GLN A 719 -24.42 33.68 28.80
CA GLN A 719 -23.24 33.74 29.68
C GLN A 719 -22.46 32.42 29.76
N LEU A 720 -23.11 31.31 29.43
CA LEU A 720 -22.50 29.98 29.46
C LEU A 720 -21.87 29.56 28.13
N LEU A 721 -22.40 30.04 27.01
CA LEU A 721 -21.79 29.88 25.70
C LEU A 721 -20.41 30.56 25.58
N ASN A 722 -20.14 31.56 26.43
CA ASN A 722 -18.85 32.25 26.50
C ASN A 722 -17.82 31.60 27.43
N LYS A 723 -18.14 30.44 28.07
CA LYS A 723 -17.17 29.67 28.83
C LYS A 723 -16.59 28.56 27.96
N PRO A 724 -15.29 28.55 27.70
CA PRO A 724 -14.66 27.47 26.92
C PRO A 724 -14.73 26.15 27.68
N GLY A 725 -15.26 25.10 27.07
CA GLY A 725 -15.19 23.70 27.54
C GLY A 725 -16.45 23.06 28.09
N ILE A 726 -17.64 23.66 27.97
CA ILE A 726 -18.90 23.01 28.38
C ILE A 726 -19.81 22.84 27.16
N THR A 727 -20.23 21.60 26.90
CA THR A 727 -21.20 21.29 25.85
C THR A 727 -22.62 21.65 26.31
N VAL A 728 -23.54 21.97 25.37
CA VAL A 728 -24.95 22.28 25.65
C VAL A 728 -25.63 21.11 26.38
N ASN A 729 -25.25 19.88 26.13
CA ASN A 729 -25.77 18.68 26.81
C ASN A 729 -25.35 18.62 28.29
N GLU A 730 -24.12 18.94 28.62
CA GLU A 730 -23.63 18.95 30.00
C GLU A 730 -24.32 20.05 30.83
N TYR A 731 -24.56 21.20 30.18
CA TYR A 731 -25.32 22.29 30.82
C TYR A 731 -26.77 21.91 31.11
N CYS A 732 -27.49 21.33 30.16
CA CYS A 732 -28.83 20.86 30.34
C CYS A 732 -28.91 19.79 31.44
N GLN A 733 -27.92 18.90 31.54
CA GLN A 733 -27.83 17.92 32.62
C GLN A 733 -27.56 18.56 34.00
N GLN A 734 -26.73 19.58 34.06
CA GLN A 734 -26.47 20.31 35.32
C GLN A 734 -27.71 21.06 35.82
N ILE A 735 -28.48 21.68 34.94
CA ILE A 735 -29.75 22.33 35.32
C ILE A 735 -30.78 21.32 35.80
N TRP A 736 -30.90 20.18 35.13
CA TRP A 736 -31.79 19.09 35.56
C TRP A 736 -31.40 18.53 36.93
N ARG A 737 -30.13 18.39 37.22
CA ARG A 737 -29.60 17.95 38.52
C ARG A 737 -29.84 19.01 39.61
N ASN A 738 -29.69 20.28 39.31
CA ASN A 738 -29.93 21.38 40.25
C ASN A 738 -31.42 21.62 40.51
N GLY A 739 -32.30 21.43 39.52
CA GLY A 739 -33.76 21.49 39.69
C GLY A 739 -34.32 20.38 40.56
N LYS A 740 -33.73 19.20 40.60
CA LYS A 740 -34.08 18.11 41.52
C LYS A 740 -33.55 18.33 42.95
N ARG A 741 -32.48 19.10 43.14
CA ARG A 741 -31.92 19.42 44.47
C ARG A 741 -32.70 20.50 45.24
N GLY A 742 -33.56 21.26 44.58
CA GLY A 742 -34.38 22.28 45.21
C GLY A 742 -35.56 21.74 46.01
N GLN A 743 -35.82 20.44 46.01
CA GLN A 743 -36.92 19.81 46.77
C GLN A 743 -36.49 19.10 48.06
N ASN A 744 -35.22 18.93 48.35
CA ASN A 744 -34.74 18.32 49.60
C ASN A 744 -33.49 19.04 50.09
N SER A 745 -33.62 20.13 50.84
CA SER A 745 -32.54 20.60 51.69
C SER A 745 -33.05 21.29 52.93
N LYS A 746 -33.10 20.54 53.98
CA LYS A 746 -32.77 20.99 55.37
C LYS A 746 -31.84 19.89 55.88
N THR A 747 -30.55 20.04 55.72
CA THR A 747 -29.50 19.68 56.69
C THR A 747 -28.09 19.98 56.04
N SER A 748 -27.32 20.67 56.87
CA SER A 748 -25.94 21.09 56.65
C SER A 748 -24.95 19.92 56.56
N ALA A 749 -23.95 19.99 55.63
CA ALA A 749 -22.65 19.39 55.86
C ALA A 749 -21.58 20.05 54.99
N LYS A 750 -20.48 20.37 55.64
CA LYS A 750 -19.22 20.97 55.16
C LYS A 750 -18.60 20.24 54.03
N TRP A 751 -18.11 20.95 53.01
CA TRP A 751 -17.19 20.45 52.01
C TRP A 751 -15.75 20.87 52.36
N LYS A 752 -14.88 19.87 52.50
CA LYS A 752 -13.40 20.00 52.45
C LYS A 752 -12.89 19.37 51.16
N ASN A 753 -12.05 20.14 50.46
CA ASN A 753 -11.01 19.75 49.57
C ASN A 753 -11.33 18.83 48.36
N ALA A 754 -11.28 19.38 47.14
CA ALA A 754 -11.05 18.68 45.87
C ALA A 754 -9.57 18.87 45.46
N PRO A 755 -8.93 17.84 44.93
CA PRO A 755 -7.56 17.96 44.42
C PRO A 755 -7.50 18.55 43.01
N GLU A 756 -6.46 19.36 42.80
CA GLU A 756 -6.05 19.90 41.51
C GLU A 756 -5.69 18.78 40.51
N PHE A 757 -6.25 18.85 39.32
CA PHE A 757 -5.72 18.11 38.19
C PHE A 757 -4.76 18.99 37.37
N LYS A 758 -3.49 18.59 37.35
CA LYS A 758 -2.46 19.15 36.49
C LYS A 758 -2.73 18.81 35.02
N ARG A 759 -2.59 19.80 34.16
CA ARG A 759 -2.51 19.65 32.70
C ARG A 759 -1.17 18.97 32.34
N TYR A 760 -1.27 18.01 31.50
CA TYR A 760 -0.26 17.69 30.50
C TYR A 760 -0.95 17.47 29.16
#